data_87724684db1ccaae3cbdb219d2fb395f
#
_entry.id   87724684db1ccaae3cbdb219d2fb395f
#
_cell.length_a   1.000
_cell.length_b   1.000
_cell.length_c   1.000
_cell.angle_alpha   90.00
_cell.angle_beta   90.00
_cell.angle_gamma   90.00
#
_symmetry.space_group_name_H-M   'P 1'
#
loop_
_entity.id
_entity.type
_entity.pdbx_description
1 polymer ?
#
loop_
_entity_poly.entity_id
_entity_poly.type
_entity_poly.pdbx_seq_one_letter_code
_entity_poly.pdbx_strand_id
1 'polypeptide(L)'
;MKIKQFSGFTLILTLMITLMFVSSCTQKPFEHEGWKISVDSEKETLKIEHELIGLLLKDMLLFSPDNQRLSDWKINLTASKLTITTNSPQESTWTFLVTNNKLQVHTSLAGSYLLGTAPADEERIPARTEEEDNGIVFTSLGFISARNIHSLFDIPTDTMIKFSSQAILTRNEENIRQMDVKIKLDPEATVSLVPDYYLNVLGLKYYQPRPKRFSTAPVGWCSWYCYYMGTTEEDMIRETDALARLLKPYGLEIVQLDACYTRGEEANYLEWNKEAFPRGGKWLFEYIRSKGLKPGLWVNVYGSNYAKPECAEKYPENFYLRDKEGNLSGACCTADKTVVRLDYSNPEVIEKHLKPMLSILKNEWGLVYLKDAGWGTWMDYYDQNREQAFDSSKGSREIYVEVQQAVRKTLGDDVFINGCAMHEVGLCFGLFDGSRTGGDDKAIWYPQKERGMSMQTFFHSLFGANYLNNIVWFCDPDVVMVRNPLTYEEGQTIVSSIALTGQTYMASDFMDKLPTRKLELYRKTMPTTPIKPVDLYPFRILKNKRNGVVWCCPQVKEFPRAIDLKVNGVAGDYDVLALFNWKDEAAEQSFSLEELGLDPEKEYHLFNFWEEKYEGTTSNTFTALIPPHGTLVLIIKEVKPYPQLLSTSRHITSTISLNKLNWNPDSLTLNGTSSVVSGDTYSLFIWKPSNLQVTKVEANTEVLFHREEENGLLEVKFSSNLPEGAAHLTWNVIFKSVNK
;
A
#
# COMPACT_ATOMS: atom_id res chain seq x y z
N MET A 1 31.98 -56.01 31.69
CA MET A 1 33.29 -56.04 32.40
C MET A 1 33.67 -54.58 32.69
N LYS A 2 33.64 -54.28 33.97
CA LYS A 2 34.14 -53.12 34.74
C LYS A 2 34.19 -51.73 34.09
N ILE A 3 33.19 -50.92 34.47
CA ILE A 3 33.08 -49.49 34.53
C ILE A 3 34.11 -48.96 35.55
N LYS A 4 34.82 -47.88 35.19
CA LYS A 4 35.45 -46.97 36.15
C LYS A 4 34.79 -45.60 36.10
N GLN A 5 34.08 -45.25 37.19
CA GLN A 5 33.73 -43.90 37.59
C GLN A 5 35.00 -43.10 37.89
N PHE A 6 35.07 -41.86 37.39
CA PHE A 6 35.85 -40.78 38.00
C PHE A 6 35.15 -39.43 37.87
N SER A 7 34.77 -38.98 39.03
CA SER A 7 34.66 -37.62 39.58
C SER A 7 34.16 -36.46 38.67
N GLY A 8 32.86 -36.23 38.78
CA GLY A 8 32.19 -34.99 38.33
C GLY A 8 32.03 -33.93 39.42
N PHE A 9 33.06 -33.61 40.22
CA PHE A 9 32.92 -32.64 41.31
C PHE A 9 33.71 -31.34 41.12
N THR A 10 34.61 -31.28 40.13
CA THR A 10 35.45 -30.08 39.89
C THR A 10 34.92 -29.18 38.77
N LEU A 11 33.96 -29.65 37.95
CA LEU A 11 33.42 -28.85 36.85
C LEU A 11 32.21 -28.00 37.24
N ILE A 12 31.52 -28.33 38.33
CA ILE A 12 30.34 -27.59 38.82
C ILE A 12 30.74 -26.35 39.63
N LEU A 13 31.92 -26.36 40.29
CA LEU A 13 32.37 -25.21 41.06
C LEU A 13 32.95 -24.07 40.21
N THR A 14 33.48 -24.37 39.02
CA THR A 14 33.99 -23.35 38.07
C THR A 14 32.87 -22.71 37.28
N LEU A 15 31.75 -23.42 37.06
CA LEU A 15 30.56 -22.84 36.36
C LEU A 15 29.68 -21.98 37.30
N MET A 16 29.72 -22.21 38.61
CA MET A 16 29.02 -21.37 39.59
C MET A 16 29.78 -20.08 39.95
N ILE A 17 31.12 -20.04 39.75
CA ILE A 17 31.92 -18.82 40.00
C ILE A 17 31.91 -17.90 38.78
N THR A 18 31.63 -18.40 37.56
CA THR A 18 31.50 -17.56 36.35
C THR A 18 30.06 -16.98 36.17
N LEU A 19 29.08 -17.47 36.94
CA LEU A 19 27.71 -16.95 36.97
C LEU A 19 27.45 -15.93 38.08
N MET A 20 28.48 -15.57 38.87
CA MET A 20 28.33 -14.57 39.95
C MET A 20 28.94 -13.19 39.64
N PHE A 21 29.43 -12.92 38.43
CA PHE A 21 29.98 -11.61 38.09
C PHE A 21 29.48 -11.05 36.74
N VAL A 22 28.14 -11.12 36.49
CA VAL A 22 27.43 -10.18 35.63
C VAL A 22 26.15 -9.80 36.34
N SER A 23 26.27 -9.28 37.53
CA SER A 23 25.26 -8.38 38.08
C SER A 23 25.57 -7.00 37.52
N SER A 24 25.11 -6.75 36.29
CA SER A 24 24.93 -5.37 35.88
C SER A 24 24.00 -4.73 36.91
N CYS A 25 24.42 -3.65 37.54
CA CYS A 25 23.55 -2.79 38.35
C CYS A 25 22.43 -2.20 37.50
N THR A 26 21.51 -3.05 37.03
CA THR A 26 20.27 -2.56 36.40
C THR A 26 19.37 -2.10 37.54
N GLN A 27 19.24 -0.80 37.67
CA GLN A 27 18.31 -0.18 38.61
C GLN A 27 16.88 -0.70 38.31
N LYS A 28 16.10 -0.95 39.37
CA LYS A 28 14.69 -1.37 39.21
C LYS A 28 13.97 -0.41 38.26
N PRO A 29 13.27 -0.88 37.21
CA PRO A 29 12.55 0.02 36.32
C PRO A 29 11.40 0.75 37.05
N PHE A 30 11.05 1.93 36.58
CA PHE A 30 9.81 2.59 36.93
C PHE A 30 8.66 1.90 36.19
N GLU A 31 7.65 1.43 36.92
CA GLU A 31 6.47 0.77 36.35
C GLU A 31 5.20 1.39 36.95
N HIS A 32 4.33 1.89 36.08
CA HIS A 32 3.03 2.45 36.47
C HIS A 32 2.04 2.46 35.30
N GLU A 33 0.77 2.05 35.53
CA GLU A 33 -0.31 1.99 34.51
C GLU A 33 0.15 1.39 33.17
N GLY A 34 0.84 0.23 33.18
CA GLY A 34 1.34 -0.44 31.98
C GLY A 34 2.60 0.16 31.37
N TRP A 35 3.03 1.35 31.77
CA TRP A 35 4.28 1.96 31.34
C TRP A 35 5.46 1.42 32.14
N LYS A 36 6.57 1.22 31.43
CA LYS A 36 7.83 0.79 32.04
C LYS A 36 8.98 1.63 31.49
N ILE A 37 9.71 2.28 32.38
CA ILE A 37 10.91 3.06 32.05
C ILE A 37 12.12 2.42 32.74
N SER A 38 13.07 1.96 31.94
CA SER A 38 14.35 1.42 32.37
C SER A 38 15.44 2.43 32.13
N VAL A 39 16.36 2.55 33.09
CA VAL A 39 17.52 3.45 33.00
C VAL A 39 18.79 2.60 32.97
N ASP A 40 19.61 2.83 31.95
CA ASP A 40 20.99 2.34 31.89
C ASP A 40 21.89 3.46 32.48
N SER A 41 22.31 3.27 33.71
CA SER A 41 23.11 4.30 34.42
C SER A 41 24.54 4.42 33.89
N GLU A 42 25.08 3.38 33.23
CA GLU A 42 26.45 3.38 32.67
C GLU A 42 26.46 4.18 31.35
N LYS A 43 25.45 3.98 30.52
CA LYS A 43 25.30 4.67 29.24
C LYS A 43 24.57 6.00 29.36
N GLU A 44 23.90 6.22 30.48
CA GLU A 44 22.99 7.35 30.68
C GLU A 44 21.94 7.43 29.57
N THR A 45 21.19 6.32 29.40
CA THR A 45 20.10 6.21 28.44
C THR A 45 18.83 5.71 29.07
N LEU A 46 17.68 6.04 28.45
CA LEU A 46 16.37 5.56 28.84
C LEU A 46 15.82 4.59 27.78
N LYS A 47 15.09 3.59 28.26
CA LYS A 47 14.23 2.71 27.47
C LYS A 47 12.81 2.84 27.99
N ILE A 48 11.86 3.09 27.08
CA ILE A 48 10.44 3.24 27.40
C ILE A 48 9.67 2.13 26.71
N GLU A 49 8.90 1.38 27.48
CA GLU A 49 8.07 0.26 27.06
C GLU A 49 6.63 0.46 27.58
N HIS A 50 5.67 -0.17 26.93
CA HIS A 50 4.29 -0.26 27.42
C HIS A 50 3.77 -1.68 27.21
N GLU A 51 2.98 -2.20 28.17
CA GLU A 51 2.48 -3.57 28.14
C GLU A 51 1.68 -3.91 26.86
N LEU A 52 0.96 -2.93 26.30
CA LEU A 52 0.14 -3.12 25.10
C LEU A 52 0.98 -3.25 23.81
N ILE A 53 2.01 -2.42 23.63
CA ILE A 53 2.75 -2.26 22.39
C ILE A 53 4.22 -2.69 22.48
N GLY A 54 4.68 -3.16 23.63
CA GLY A 54 6.07 -3.50 23.86
C GLY A 54 7.00 -2.30 23.84
N LEU A 55 8.15 -2.41 23.15
CA LEU A 55 9.15 -1.34 23.05
C LEU A 55 8.58 -0.12 22.33
N LEU A 56 8.60 1.03 22.98
CA LEU A 56 8.19 2.31 22.41
C LEU A 56 9.40 3.14 21.98
N LEU A 57 10.30 3.42 22.91
CA LEU A 57 11.48 4.26 22.69
C LEU A 57 12.70 3.59 23.32
N LYS A 58 13.85 3.66 22.66
CA LYS A 58 15.13 3.17 23.16
C LYS A 58 16.25 4.19 22.95
N ASP A 59 17.35 3.97 23.68
CA ASP A 59 18.56 4.77 23.58
C ASP A 59 18.29 6.28 23.75
N MET A 60 17.28 6.62 24.57
CA MET A 60 16.86 8.00 24.80
C MET A 60 17.89 8.75 25.64
N LEU A 61 18.35 9.87 25.12
CA LEU A 61 19.31 10.78 25.70
C LEU A 61 18.61 12.11 26.08
N LEU A 62 19.17 12.82 27.04
CA LEU A 62 18.71 14.14 27.48
C LEU A 62 19.63 15.22 26.92
N PHE A 63 19.04 16.28 26.36
CA PHE A 63 19.77 17.42 25.79
C PHE A 63 19.25 18.74 26.32
N SER A 64 20.18 19.69 26.49
CA SER A 64 19.87 21.09 26.81
C SER A 64 19.34 21.84 25.57
N PRO A 65 18.78 23.06 25.72
CA PRO A 65 18.29 23.85 24.58
C PRO A 65 19.37 24.22 23.55
N ASP A 66 20.63 24.27 23.97
CA ASP A 66 21.80 24.58 23.13
C ASP A 66 22.51 23.32 22.59
N ASN A 67 21.77 22.21 22.47
CA ASN A 67 22.20 20.94 21.86
C ASN A 67 23.34 20.21 22.62
N GLN A 68 23.54 20.47 23.91
CA GLN A 68 24.55 19.77 24.71
C GLN A 68 23.92 18.55 25.39
N ARG A 69 24.55 17.37 25.27
CA ARG A 69 24.14 16.16 26.00
C ARG A 69 24.27 16.39 27.49
N LEU A 70 23.20 16.13 28.22
CA LEU A 70 23.16 16.20 29.69
C LEU A 70 23.62 14.88 30.29
N SER A 71 24.56 14.92 31.19
CA SER A 71 25.23 13.78 31.81
C SER A 71 25.35 13.93 33.33
N ASP A 72 26.05 13.00 33.99
CA ASP A 72 26.17 12.89 35.46
C ASP A 72 24.79 12.76 36.11
N TRP A 73 24.08 11.70 35.72
CA TRP A 73 22.71 11.45 36.14
C TRP A 73 22.63 10.94 37.56
N LYS A 74 21.82 11.63 38.40
CA LYS A 74 21.35 11.12 39.68
C LYS A 74 19.88 10.73 39.57
N ILE A 75 19.61 9.46 39.87
CA ILE A 75 18.30 8.86 39.63
C ILE A 75 17.59 8.67 40.98
N ASN A 76 16.34 9.15 41.07
CA ASN A 76 15.46 8.96 42.21
C ASN A 76 14.15 8.34 41.73
N LEU A 77 13.83 7.15 42.23
CA LEU A 77 12.63 6.39 41.87
C LEU A 77 11.71 6.33 43.07
N THR A 78 10.44 6.74 42.86
CA THR A 78 9.32 6.57 43.81
C THR A 78 8.24 5.68 43.15
N ALA A 79 7.18 5.37 43.92
CA ALA A 79 6.05 4.59 43.38
C ALA A 79 5.31 5.30 42.24
N SER A 80 5.33 6.65 42.21
CA SER A 80 4.53 7.47 41.30
C SER A 80 5.36 8.21 40.23
N LYS A 81 6.65 8.28 40.38
CA LYS A 81 7.54 9.01 39.42
C LYS A 81 8.96 8.56 39.43
N LEU A 82 9.60 8.72 38.27
CA LEU A 82 11.05 8.66 38.07
C LEU A 82 11.56 10.09 37.94
N THR A 83 12.60 10.44 38.72
CA THR A 83 13.29 11.74 38.60
C THR A 83 14.76 11.52 38.27
N ILE A 84 15.26 12.24 37.26
CA ILE A 84 16.66 12.27 36.87
C ILE A 84 17.16 13.70 37.05
N THR A 85 18.20 13.86 37.84
CA THR A 85 18.91 15.15 37.96
C THR A 85 20.24 15.03 37.24
N THR A 86 20.54 15.93 36.32
CA THR A 86 21.80 16.01 35.59
C THR A 86 22.66 17.11 36.18
N ASN A 87 23.98 16.99 36.19
CA ASN A 87 24.87 18.00 36.73
C ASN A 87 25.88 18.53 35.67
N SER A 88 26.02 17.92 34.54
CA SER A 88 26.96 18.31 33.50
C SER A 88 26.28 18.34 32.11
N PRO A 89 26.56 19.30 31.25
CA PRO A 89 27.31 20.56 31.49
C PRO A 89 26.50 21.57 32.29
N GLN A 90 25.22 21.27 32.56
CA GLN A 90 24.29 22.14 33.27
C GLN A 90 23.40 21.30 34.19
N GLU A 91 23.08 21.84 35.38
CA GLU A 91 22.12 21.22 36.28
C GLU A 91 20.70 21.32 35.72
N SER A 92 20.00 20.19 35.65
CA SER A 92 18.58 20.14 35.31
C SER A 92 17.90 18.95 35.98
N THR A 93 16.58 19.08 36.18
CA THR A 93 15.76 18.01 36.77
C THR A 93 14.71 17.57 35.73
N TRP A 94 14.64 16.27 35.51
CA TRP A 94 13.69 15.61 34.58
C TRP A 94 12.77 14.71 35.41
N THR A 95 11.48 14.86 35.24
CA THR A 95 10.48 14.07 35.94
C THR A 95 9.61 13.33 34.94
N PHE A 96 9.57 12.00 35.06
CA PHE A 96 8.70 11.12 34.30
C PHE A 96 7.58 10.62 35.24
N LEU A 97 6.35 10.85 34.85
CA LEU A 97 5.19 10.42 35.61
C LEU A 97 4.11 9.93 34.63
N VAL A 98 3.27 9.03 35.13
CA VAL A 98 2.13 8.50 34.37
C VAL A 98 0.84 8.95 35.05
N THR A 99 -0.03 9.52 34.24
CA THR A 99 -1.34 10.00 34.71
C THR A 99 -2.39 9.76 33.61
N ASN A 100 -3.48 9.10 33.96
CA ASN A 100 -4.54 8.77 33.00
C ASN A 100 -4.00 8.04 31.75
N ASN A 101 -3.14 7.06 31.98
CA ASN A 101 -2.50 6.26 30.94
C ASN A 101 -1.67 7.08 29.92
N LYS A 102 -1.18 8.26 30.32
CA LYS A 102 -0.28 9.10 29.53
C LYS A 102 1.05 9.25 30.25
N LEU A 103 2.13 9.05 29.54
CA LEU A 103 3.47 9.39 30.03
C LEU A 103 3.68 10.89 29.87
N GLN A 104 3.91 11.58 30.96
CA GLN A 104 4.25 12.99 31.03
C GLN A 104 5.72 13.14 31.40
N VAL A 105 6.42 14.00 30.69
CA VAL A 105 7.82 14.34 30.95
C VAL A 105 7.93 15.84 31.20
N HIS A 106 8.48 16.22 32.34
CA HIS A 106 8.71 17.59 32.70
C HIS A 106 10.19 17.84 32.90
N THR A 107 10.65 19.04 32.56
CA THR A 107 12.02 19.48 32.80
C THR A 107 12.06 20.84 33.50
N SER A 108 13.06 21.07 34.37
CA SER A 108 13.32 22.39 34.95
C SER A 108 13.96 23.36 33.91
N LEU A 109 14.36 22.88 32.75
CA LEU A 109 15.04 23.65 31.72
C LEU A 109 14.20 23.67 30.43
N ALA A 110 13.36 24.68 30.25
CA ALA A 110 12.51 24.82 29.08
C ALA A 110 13.32 24.86 27.77
N GLY A 111 12.79 24.26 26.72
CA GLY A 111 13.47 24.12 25.43
C GLY A 111 14.42 22.94 25.31
N SER A 112 14.68 22.20 26.40
CA SER A 112 15.39 20.92 26.39
C SER A 112 14.64 19.86 25.59
N TYR A 113 15.32 18.78 25.20
CA TYR A 113 14.67 17.71 24.43
C TYR A 113 15.21 16.32 24.77
N LEU A 114 14.36 15.33 24.52
CA LEU A 114 14.71 13.91 24.47
C LEU A 114 15.08 13.55 23.04
N LEU A 115 16.13 12.73 22.87
CA LEU A 115 16.54 12.20 21.58
C LEU A 115 16.79 10.69 21.70
N GLY A 116 16.20 9.91 20.84
CA GLY A 116 16.38 8.46 20.78
C GLY A 116 15.70 7.87 19.57
N THR A 117 15.37 6.58 19.62
CA THR A 117 14.76 5.88 18.49
C THR A 117 13.49 5.13 18.87
N ALA A 118 12.55 5.06 17.92
CA ALA A 118 11.34 4.25 17.99
C ALA A 118 11.38 3.16 16.91
N PRO A 119 10.91 1.92 17.17
CA PRO A 119 10.63 0.97 16.10
C PRO A 119 9.60 1.55 15.13
N ALA A 120 9.87 1.45 13.83
CA ALA A 120 8.94 1.80 12.77
C ALA A 120 9.24 0.89 11.57
N ASP A 121 8.45 -0.15 11.42
CA ASP A 121 8.60 -1.18 10.41
C ASP A 121 7.28 -1.44 9.68
N GLU A 122 7.12 -2.61 9.08
CA GLU A 122 5.89 -2.99 8.37
C GLU A 122 4.65 -3.09 9.27
N GLU A 123 4.82 -3.22 10.58
CA GLU A 123 3.73 -3.36 11.56
C GLU A 123 3.50 -2.08 12.37
N ARG A 124 4.49 -1.19 12.43
CA ARG A 124 4.36 0.12 13.08
C ARG A 124 4.80 1.22 12.13
N ILE A 125 3.84 1.97 11.65
CA ILE A 125 4.04 2.96 10.60
C ILE A 125 3.92 4.40 11.11
N PRO A 126 4.70 5.34 10.56
CA PRO A 126 4.54 6.76 10.85
C PRO A 126 3.14 7.25 10.47
N ALA A 127 2.61 8.16 11.28
CA ALA A 127 1.30 8.75 11.04
C ALA A 127 1.29 10.22 11.41
N ARG A 128 0.56 11.02 10.65
CA ARG A 128 0.22 12.40 10.97
C ARG A 128 -1.29 12.56 10.94
N THR A 129 -1.87 12.93 12.07
CA THR A 129 -3.31 13.04 12.24
C THR A 129 -3.67 14.40 12.81
N GLU A 130 -4.73 15.02 12.30
CA GLU A 130 -5.34 16.22 12.82
C GLU A 130 -6.82 15.95 13.07
N GLU A 131 -7.36 16.54 14.14
CA GLU A 131 -8.79 16.48 14.47
C GLU A 131 -9.44 17.80 14.04
N GLU A 132 -10.50 17.71 13.24
CA GLU A 132 -11.36 18.82 12.88
C GLU A 132 -12.80 18.56 13.37
N ASP A 133 -13.62 19.60 13.50
CA ASP A 133 -15.00 19.55 14.01
C ASP A 133 -15.89 18.49 13.32
N ASN A 134 -15.60 18.11 12.07
CA ASN A 134 -16.39 17.16 11.28
C ASN A 134 -15.65 15.88 10.87
N GLY A 135 -14.47 15.60 11.38
CA GLY A 135 -13.75 14.39 10.99
C GLY A 135 -12.31 14.33 11.48
N ILE A 136 -11.66 13.21 11.16
CA ILE A 136 -10.23 13.03 11.36
C ILE A 136 -9.55 13.30 10.04
N VAL A 137 -8.56 14.18 10.05
CA VAL A 137 -7.69 14.44 8.91
C VAL A 137 -6.48 13.54 9.05
N PHE A 138 -6.32 12.59 8.12
CA PHE A 138 -5.03 11.96 7.90
C PHE A 138 -4.25 12.86 6.95
N THR A 139 -3.14 13.41 7.39
CA THR A 139 -2.26 14.18 6.52
C THR A 139 -1.10 13.34 6.01
N SER A 140 -0.78 12.26 6.72
CA SER A 140 0.23 11.30 6.33
C SER A 140 0.01 9.98 7.06
N LEU A 141 0.19 8.87 6.38
CA LEU A 141 0.16 7.53 6.96
C LEU A 141 1.09 6.61 6.15
N GLY A 142 2.27 6.29 6.71
CA GLY A 142 3.24 5.44 6.02
C GLY A 142 4.70 5.75 6.36
N PHE A 143 5.63 5.08 5.67
CA PHE A 143 7.06 5.22 5.88
C PHE A 143 7.61 6.47 5.21
N ILE A 144 7.55 7.59 5.90
CA ILE A 144 7.94 8.89 5.41
C ILE A 144 8.90 9.53 6.40
N SER A 145 9.81 10.33 5.90
CA SER A 145 10.68 11.18 6.71
C SER A 145 10.22 12.64 6.75
N ALA A 146 8.93 12.89 6.58
CA ALA A 146 8.39 14.23 6.62
C ALA A 146 8.60 14.86 8.01
N ARG A 147 8.98 16.13 8.04
CA ARG A 147 8.96 16.93 9.27
C ARG A 147 7.50 17.01 9.76
N ASN A 148 7.34 17.15 11.06
CA ASN A 148 6.03 17.23 11.72
C ASN A 148 5.23 15.90 11.78
N ILE A 149 5.87 14.76 11.56
CA ILE A 149 5.30 13.48 12.00
C ILE A 149 5.48 13.41 13.51
N HIS A 150 4.37 13.24 14.23
CA HIS A 150 4.36 13.17 15.68
C HIS A 150 3.51 12.01 16.23
N SER A 151 3.25 11.03 15.36
CA SER A 151 2.50 9.83 15.71
C SER A 151 3.05 8.60 15.00
N LEU A 152 2.85 7.44 15.62
CA LEU A 152 3.07 6.12 15.03
C LEU A 152 1.78 5.32 15.18
N PHE A 153 1.42 4.53 14.17
CA PHE A 153 0.31 3.60 14.25
C PHE A 153 0.83 2.16 14.33
N ASP A 154 0.51 1.49 15.43
CA ASP A 154 0.84 0.08 15.68
C ASP A 154 -0.31 -0.78 15.16
N ILE A 155 -0.08 -1.43 14.01
CA ILE A 155 -1.11 -2.20 13.30
C ILE A 155 -1.60 -3.40 14.12
N PRO A 156 -0.71 -4.24 14.74
CA PRO A 156 -1.15 -5.43 15.47
C PRO A 156 -2.06 -5.13 16.66
N THR A 157 -1.88 -3.99 17.32
CA THR A 157 -2.65 -3.63 18.53
C THR A 157 -3.72 -2.57 18.27
N ASP A 158 -3.89 -2.14 17.00
CA ASP A 158 -4.80 -1.04 16.65
C ASP A 158 -4.57 0.21 17.52
N THR A 159 -3.29 0.56 17.76
CA THR A 159 -2.96 1.63 18.68
C THR A 159 -2.28 2.79 17.99
N MET A 160 -2.85 3.99 18.08
CA MET A 160 -2.18 5.22 17.68
C MET A 160 -1.32 5.74 18.83
N ILE A 161 -0.03 5.81 18.62
CA ILE A 161 0.96 6.37 19.54
C ILE A 161 1.12 7.84 19.17
N LYS A 162 0.68 8.75 20.06
CA LYS A 162 0.77 10.20 19.85
C LYS A 162 1.85 10.80 20.74
N PHE A 163 2.78 11.49 20.13
CA PHE A 163 3.78 12.32 20.81
C PHE A 163 3.25 13.75 20.90
N SER A 164 3.84 14.57 21.77
CA SER A 164 3.47 15.99 21.85
C SER A 164 3.65 16.68 20.49
N SER A 165 2.91 17.76 20.25
CA SER A 165 2.93 18.50 18.99
C SER A 165 4.30 19.09 18.61
N GLN A 166 5.24 19.14 19.55
CA GLN A 166 6.62 19.58 19.33
C GLN A 166 7.60 18.41 19.10
N ALA A 167 7.11 17.18 19.03
CA ALA A 167 7.94 16.03 18.66
C ALA A 167 8.21 16.04 17.17
N ILE A 168 9.42 15.63 16.80
CA ILE A 168 9.84 15.44 15.41
C ILE A 168 10.33 14.00 15.27
N LEU A 169 9.71 13.27 14.37
CA LEU A 169 10.10 11.92 14.00
C LEU A 169 10.68 11.96 12.60
N THR A 170 11.91 11.47 12.44
CA THR A 170 12.58 11.36 11.15
C THR A 170 13.04 9.92 10.93
N ARG A 171 13.13 9.50 9.68
CA ARG A 171 13.63 8.17 9.36
C ARG A 171 15.08 8.03 9.78
N ASN A 172 15.42 6.92 10.45
CA ASN A 172 16.81 6.63 10.80
C ASN A 172 17.58 6.20 9.55
N GLU A 173 18.70 6.88 9.24
CA GLU A 173 19.50 6.63 8.04
C GLU A 173 20.26 5.30 8.09
N GLU A 174 20.63 4.85 9.28
CA GLU A 174 21.40 3.60 9.47
C GLU A 174 20.49 2.37 9.52
N ASN A 175 19.24 2.55 9.97
CA ASN A 175 18.28 1.47 10.12
C ASN A 175 16.86 1.91 9.73
N ILE A 176 16.45 1.57 8.51
CA ILE A 176 15.15 1.92 7.93
C ILE A 176 13.93 1.40 8.71
N ARG A 177 14.15 0.47 9.66
CA ARG A 177 13.11 -0.06 10.56
C ARG A 177 13.00 0.71 11.85
N GLN A 178 13.57 1.91 11.91
CA GLN A 178 13.53 2.79 13.07
C GLN A 178 13.29 4.23 12.63
N MET A 179 12.70 4.99 13.55
CA MET A 179 12.59 6.44 13.45
C MET A 179 13.44 7.10 14.52
N ASP A 180 14.18 8.13 14.18
CA ASP A 180 14.76 9.03 15.16
C ASP A 180 13.65 9.90 15.74
N VAL A 181 13.62 10.00 17.05
CA VAL A 181 12.57 10.70 17.80
C VAL A 181 13.20 11.79 18.63
N LYS A 182 12.89 13.05 18.29
CA LYS A 182 13.24 14.23 19.09
C LYS A 182 11.99 14.81 19.71
N ILE A 183 11.90 14.78 21.03
CA ILE A 183 10.75 15.32 21.77
C ILE A 183 11.19 16.57 22.54
N LYS A 184 10.78 17.73 22.06
CA LYS A 184 11.07 19.02 22.71
C LYS A 184 10.12 19.22 23.89
N LEU A 185 10.65 19.74 25.02
CA LEU A 185 9.90 20.07 26.21
C LEU A 185 9.89 21.59 26.43
N ASP A 186 8.67 22.15 26.61
CA ASP A 186 8.51 23.59 26.81
C ASP A 186 7.47 23.91 27.90
N PRO A 187 7.73 23.68 29.16
CA PRO A 187 8.72 22.79 29.80
C PRO A 187 8.27 21.32 29.88
N GLU A 188 7.19 20.93 29.24
CA GLU A 188 6.63 19.57 29.32
C GLU A 188 6.36 18.97 27.95
N ALA A 189 6.33 17.65 27.91
CA ALA A 189 5.88 16.88 26.75
C ALA A 189 5.06 15.66 27.21
N THR A 190 4.20 15.15 26.33
CA THR A 190 3.37 13.97 26.61
C THR A 190 3.55 12.93 25.52
N VAL A 191 3.47 11.65 25.93
CA VAL A 191 3.29 10.52 25.03
C VAL A 191 2.01 9.80 25.45
N SER A 192 1.09 9.61 24.51
CA SER A 192 -0.20 8.98 24.78
C SER A 192 -0.47 7.84 23.80
N LEU A 193 -1.12 6.80 24.29
CA LEU A 193 -1.61 5.69 23.50
C LEU A 193 -3.13 5.84 23.32
N VAL A 194 -3.59 5.68 22.09
CA VAL A 194 -5.01 5.65 21.75
C VAL A 194 -5.29 4.26 21.18
N PRO A 195 -5.64 3.27 22.02
CA PRO A 195 -5.96 1.93 21.60
C PRO A 195 -7.28 1.89 20.83
N ASP A 196 -7.46 0.81 20.07
CA ASP A 196 -8.66 0.59 19.26
C ASP A 196 -8.94 1.78 18.31
N TYR A 197 -7.89 2.32 17.69
CA TYR A 197 -7.98 3.56 16.91
C TYR A 197 -8.83 3.37 15.65
N TYR A 198 -8.57 2.32 14.85
CA TYR A 198 -9.38 1.99 13.68
C TYR A 198 -10.79 1.57 14.12
N LEU A 199 -10.89 0.78 15.18
CA LEU A 199 -12.17 0.29 15.70
C LEU A 199 -13.05 1.43 16.23
N ASN A 200 -12.56 2.24 17.18
CA ASN A 200 -13.36 3.20 17.93
C ASN A 200 -13.27 4.62 17.40
N VAL A 201 -12.09 5.09 16.98
CA VAL A 201 -11.90 6.46 16.50
C VAL A 201 -12.35 6.58 15.05
N LEU A 202 -11.90 5.67 14.17
CA LEU A 202 -12.36 5.63 12.78
C LEU A 202 -13.72 4.94 12.63
N GLY A 203 -14.14 4.14 13.60
CA GLY A 203 -15.45 3.47 13.60
C GLY A 203 -15.54 2.25 12.69
N LEU A 204 -14.43 1.55 12.47
CA LEU A 204 -14.37 0.29 11.73
C LEU A 204 -14.76 -0.87 12.65
N LYS A 205 -16.03 -1.16 12.76
CA LYS A 205 -16.64 -2.01 13.80
C LYS A 205 -16.04 -3.42 13.96
N TYR A 206 -15.46 -3.99 12.90
CA TYR A 206 -14.91 -5.36 12.90
C TYR A 206 -13.43 -5.34 12.50
N TYR A 207 -12.70 -4.28 12.82
CA TYR A 207 -11.32 -4.12 12.44
C TYR A 207 -10.47 -5.35 12.76
N GLN A 208 -9.71 -5.80 11.75
CA GLN A 208 -8.63 -6.76 11.88
C GLN A 208 -7.52 -6.38 10.90
N PRO A 209 -6.25 -6.46 11.29
CA PRO A 209 -5.15 -6.23 10.37
C PRO A 209 -5.13 -7.30 9.27
N ARG A 210 -4.65 -6.92 8.10
CA ARG A 210 -4.59 -7.81 6.93
C ARG A 210 -3.64 -8.99 7.19
N PRO A 211 -4.07 -10.24 6.95
CA PRO A 211 -3.15 -11.36 6.89
C PRO A 211 -2.13 -11.18 5.76
N LYS A 212 -0.88 -11.56 6.00
CA LYS A 212 0.24 -11.43 5.03
C LYS A 212 0.23 -12.55 3.99
N ARG A 213 -0.89 -12.79 3.26
CA ARG A 213 -0.96 -13.81 2.19
C ARG A 213 -0.28 -13.35 0.92
N PHE A 214 -0.39 -12.08 0.59
CA PHE A 214 0.16 -11.47 -0.62
C PHE A 214 0.99 -10.25 -0.24
N SER A 215 2.17 -10.10 -0.84
CA SER A 215 3.09 -9.01 -0.56
C SER A 215 2.71 -7.71 -1.28
N THR A 216 2.09 -7.81 -2.46
CA THR A 216 1.68 -6.70 -3.31
C THR A 216 0.23 -6.82 -3.71
N ALA A 217 -0.40 -5.70 -4.05
CA ALA A 217 -1.70 -5.67 -4.68
C ALA A 217 -1.66 -6.35 -6.06
N PRO A 218 -2.74 -6.98 -6.51
CA PRO A 218 -2.82 -7.61 -7.82
C PRO A 218 -2.72 -6.58 -8.95
N VAL A 219 -2.06 -7.00 -10.05
CA VAL A 219 -1.96 -6.25 -11.30
C VAL A 219 -2.56 -7.09 -12.42
N GLY A 220 -3.58 -6.57 -13.07
CA GLY A 220 -4.31 -7.35 -14.05
C GLY A 220 -5.12 -6.53 -15.04
N TRP A 221 -6.00 -7.24 -15.71
CA TRP A 221 -6.98 -6.70 -16.64
C TRP A 221 -8.37 -7.32 -16.39
N CYS A 222 -9.41 -6.50 -16.53
CA CYS A 222 -10.80 -6.86 -16.31
C CYS A 222 -11.62 -6.63 -17.59
N SER A 223 -12.45 -7.59 -17.99
CA SER A 223 -13.24 -7.53 -19.22
C SER A 223 -14.43 -6.56 -19.16
N TRP A 224 -14.92 -6.20 -17.94
CA TRP A 224 -16.21 -5.55 -17.78
C TRP A 224 -16.36 -4.27 -18.61
N TYR A 225 -15.50 -3.27 -18.41
CA TYR A 225 -15.69 -1.96 -19.03
C TYR A 225 -15.29 -1.90 -20.51
N CYS A 226 -14.73 -2.98 -21.05
CA CYS A 226 -14.52 -3.14 -22.49
C CYS A 226 -15.75 -3.71 -23.18
N TYR A 227 -16.32 -4.76 -22.64
CA TYR A 227 -17.30 -5.59 -23.36
C TYR A 227 -18.64 -5.71 -22.65
N TYR A 228 -18.73 -5.37 -21.35
CA TYR A 228 -19.92 -5.55 -20.52
C TYR A 228 -20.52 -6.96 -20.68
N MET A 229 -21.84 -7.06 -20.83
CA MET A 229 -22.54 -8.33 -21.03
C MET A 229 -22.29 -8.99 -22.41
N GLY A 230 -21.57 -8.30 -23.29
CA GLY A 230 -21.28 -8.77 -24.65
C GLY A 230 -20.00 -9.60 -24.80
N THR A 231 -19.19 -9.77 -23.73
CA THR A 231 -17.92 -10.50 -23.79
C THR A 231 -18.07 -11.90 -24.41
N THR A 232 -17.15 -12.26 -25.30
CA THR A 232 -17.09 -13.57 -25.95
C THR A 232 -15.75 -14.25 -25.69
N GLU A 233 -15.68 -15.54 -25.97
CA GLU A 233 -14.43 -16.30 -25.92
C GLU A 233 -13.36 -15.72 -26.86
N GLU A 234 -13.76 -15.26 -28.05
CA GLU A 234 -12.85 -14.61 -29.02
C GLU A 234 -12.28 -13.30 -28.47
N ASP A 235 -13.10 -12.49 -27.77
CA ASP A 235 -12.64 -11.29 -27.11
C ASP A 235 -11.58 -11.61 -26.05
N MET A 236 -11.84 -12.62 -25.21
CA MET A 236 -10.90 -13.05 -24.18
C MET A 236 -9.60 -13.59 -24.76
N ILE A 237 -9.65 -14.31 -25.86
CA ILE A 237 -8.44 -14.79 -26.59
C ILE A 237 -7.62 -13.59 -27.07
N ARG A 238 -8.28 -12.67 -27.77
CA ARG A 238 -7.62 -11.48 -28.36
C ARG A 238 -6.96 -10.62 -27.28
N GLU A 239 -7.68 -10.33 -26.19
CA GLU A 239 -7.12 -9.54 -25.10
C GLU A 239 -6.02 -10.30 -24.36
N THR A 240 -6.17 -11.60 -24.09
CA THR A 240 -5.14 -12.41 -23.46
C THR A 240 -3.83 -12.41 -24.29
N ASP A 241 -3.91 -12.54 -25.61
CA ASP A 241 -2.75 -12.49 -26.50
C ASP A 241 -2.10 -11.09 -26.51
N ALA A 242 -2.92 -10.04 -26.53
CA ALA A 242 -2.43 -8.66 -26.44
C ALA A 242 -1.74 -8.40 -25.10
N LEU A 243 -2.36 -8.77 -23.98
CA LEU A 243 -1.83 -8.61 -22.63
C LEU A 243 -0.52 -9.39 -22.45
N ALA A 244 -0.46 -10.64 -22.90
CA ALA A 244 0.75 -11.46 -22.83
C ALA A 244 1.95 -10.84 -23.57
N ARG A 245 1.69 -10.18 -24.69
CA ARG A 245 2.71 -9.51 -25.50
C ARG A 245 3.05 -8.12 -24.98
N LEU A 246 2.06 -7.32 -24.59
CA LEU A 246 2.20 -5.87 -24.38
C LEU A 246 2.48 -5.48 -22.94
N LEU A 247 1.90 -6.17 -21.94
CA LEU A 247 1.93 -5.77 -20.54
C LEU A 247 2.47 -6.82 -19.56
N LYS A 248 2.37 -8.12 -19.88
CA LYS A 248 2.99 -9.16 -19.04
C LYS A 248 4.49 -8.93 -18.79
N PRO A 249 5.32 -8.54 -19.79
CA PRO A 249 6.74 -8.24 -19.56
C PRO A 249 6.95 -7.07 -18.57
N TYR A 250 5.93 -6.25 -18.37
CA TYR A 250 5.94 -5.10 -17.47
C TYR A 250 5.29 -5.37 -16.12
N GLY A 251 4.87 -6.62 -15.86
CA GLY A 251 4.38 -7.05 -14.55
C GLY A 251 2.87 -7.23 -14.43
N LEU A 252 2.11 -7.17 -15.54
CA LEU A 252 0.72 -7.60 -15.51
C LEU A 252 0.66 -9.13 -15.39
N GLU A 253 -0.15 -9.64 -14.46
CA GLU A 253 -0.24 -11.07 -14.21
C GLU A 253 -1.65 -11.66 -14.42
N ILE A 254 -2.71 -10.91 -14.07
CA ILE A 254 -4.07 -11.44 -13.97
C ILE A 254 -4.90 -11.06 -15.19
N VAL A 255 -5.64 -12.02 -15.73
CA VAL A 255 -6.70 -11.81 -16.72
C VAL A 255 -8.01 -12.25 -16.09
N GLN A 256 -8.85 -11.28 -15.76
CA GLN A 256 -10.13 -11.50 -15.10
C GLN A 256 -11.26 -11.41 -16.12
N LEU A 257 -12.03 -12.49 -16.24
CA LEU A 257 -13.36 -12.46 -16.87
C LEU A 257 -14.38 -11.99 -15.84
N ASP A 258 -15.08 -10.91 -16.15
CA ASP A 258 -16.16 -10.37 -15.31
C ASP A 258 -17.50 -11.04 -15.62
N ALA A 259 -18.59 -10.62 -15.00
CA ALA A 259 -19.95 -11.11 -15.20
C ALA A 259 -20.27 -11.26 -16.71
N CYS A 260 -21.24 -12.11 -17.06
CA CYS A 260 -21.75 -12.32 -18.42
C CYS A 260 -21.51 -13.70 -19.04
N TYR A 261 -20.51 -14.43 -18.63
CA TYR A 261 -20.17 -15.73 -19.26
C TYR A 261 -21.26 -16.80 -19.14
N THR A 262 -22.14 -16.70 -18.14
CA THR A 262 -23.34 -17.54 -18.02
C THR A 262 -24.53 -16.99 -18.81
N ARG A 263 -24.53 -15.70 -19.16
CA ARG A 263 -25.59 -14.92 -19.83
C ARG A 263 -26.99 -15.13 -19.25
N GLY A 264 -27.07 -15.44 -17.95
CA GLY A 264 -28.34 -15.63 -17.24
C GLY A 264 -29.01 -16.96 -17.51
N GLU A 265 -28.34 -17.89 -18.18
CA GLU A 265 -28.91 -19.20 -18.45
C GLU A 265 -28.78 -20.17 -17.26
N GLU A 266 -27.95 -19.78 -16.23
CA GLU A 266 -27.65 -20.69 -15.14
C GLU A 266 -27.32 -20.00 -13.81
N ALA A 267 -27.69 -20.65 -12.70
CA ALA A 267 -27.27 -20.28 -11.35
C ALA A 267 -25.87 -20.87 -11.00
N ASN A 268 -25.33 -21.72 -11.88
CA ASN A 268 -24.08 -22.41 -11.68
C ASN A 268 -22.97 -21.76 -12.51
N TYR A 269 -21.97 -21.18 -11.87
CA TYR A 269 -20.82 -20.52 -12.51
C TYR A 269 -19.84 -21.48 -13.20
N LEU A 270 -20.08 -22.79 -13.17
CA LEU A 270 -19.33 -23.79 -13.94
C LEU A 270 -19.94 -24.02 -15.34
N GLU A 271 -21.20 -23.63 -15.54
CA GLU A 271 -21.91 -23.82 -16.79
C GLU A 271 -21.96 -22.49 -17.55
N TRP A 272 -21.22 -22.42 -18.64
CA TRP A 272 -21.09 -21.20 -19.44
C TRP A 272 -21.96 -21.25 -20.70
N ASN A 273 -22.41 -20.09 -21.12
CA ASN A 273 -23.17 -19.96 -22.37
C ASN A 273 -22.33 -20.46 -23.55
N LYS A 274 -22.78 -21.52 -24.20
CA LYS A 274 -22.02 -22.21 -25.27
C LYS A 274 -21.93 -21.41 -26.58
N GLU A 275 -22.83 -20.48 -26.83
CA GLU A 275 -22.78 -19.60 -27.98
C GLU A 275 -21.64 -18.58 -27.83
N ALA A 276 -21.53 -17.98 -26.64
CA ALA A 276 -20.50 -16.99 -26.34
C ALA A 276 -19.14 -17.61 -25.99
N PHE A 277 -19.15 -18.79 -25.34
CA PHE A 277 -17.97 -19.51 -24.87
C PHE A 277 -18.05 -20.99 -25.25
N PRO A 278 -17.87 -21.34 -26.53
CA PRO A 278 -18.11 -22.69 -27.03
C PRO A 278 -17.23 -23.77 -26.39
N ARG A 279 -15.99 -23.43 -26.00
CA ARG A 279 -15.04 -24.35 -25.33
C ARG A 279 -15.14 -24.34 -23.81
N GLY A 280 -15.85 -23.34 -23.26
CA GLY A 280 -16.14 -23.24 -21.83
C GLY A 280 -14.99 -22.74 -20.96
N GLY A 281 -15.28 -22.58 -19.67
CA GLY A 281 -14.40 -21.92 -18.71
C GLY A 281 -13.08 -22.62 -18.45
N LYS A 282 -13.09 -23.95 -18.31
CA LYS A 282 -11.88 -24.74 -18.09
C LYS A 282 -10.85 -24.50 -19.20
N TRP A 283 -11.32 -24.58 -20.45
CA TRP A 283 -10.46 -24.34 -21.61
C TRP A 283 -9.91 -22.91 -21.63
N LEU A 284 -10.74 -21.91 -21.36
CA LEU A 284 -10.28 -20.53 -21.35
C LEU A 284 -9.21 -20.28 -20.26
N PHE A 285 -9.37 -20.88 -19.09
CA PHE A 285 -8.39 -20.77 -18.02
C PHE A 285 -7.06 -21.46 -18.38
N GLU A 286 -7.12 -22.62 -19.04
CA GLU A 286 -5.94 -23.29 -19.59
C GLU A 286 -5.25 -22.43 -20.66
N TYR A 287 -6.04 -21.77 -21.51
CA TYR A 287 -5.52 -20.84 -22.53
C TYR A 287 -4.77 -19.65 -21.89
N ILE A 288 -5.39 -18.99 -20.91
CA ILE A 288 -4.76 -17.87 -20.19
C ILE A 288 -3.43 -18.34 -19.57
N ARG A 289 -3.42 -19.50 -18.91
CA ARG A 289 -2.18 -20.06 -18.33
C ARG A 289 -1.14 -20.41 -19.39
N SER A 290 -1.56 -20.88 -20.55
CA SER A 290 -0.62 -21.18 -21.66
C SER A 290 0.16 -19.96 -22.16
N LYS A 291 -0.40 -18.75 -21.93
CA LYS A 291 0.28 -17.47 -22.21
C LYS A 291 1.13 -16.98 -21.04
N GLY A 292 1.19 -17.76 -19.95
CA GLY A 292 1.91 -17.44 -18.72
C GLY A 292 1.23 -16.32 -17.92
N LEU A 293 -0.08 -16.16 -18.05
CA LEU A 293 -0.94 -15.28 -17.27
C LEU A 293 -1.78 -16.09 -16.30
N LYS A 294 -2.36 -15.42 -15.30
CA LYS A 294 -3.13 -16.03 -14.21
C LYS A 294 -4.62 -15.76 -14.42
N PRO A 295 -5.51 -16.79 -14.42
CA PRO A 295 -6.93 -16.57 -14.62
C PRO A 295 -7.64 -16.06 -13.37
N GLY A 296 -8.50 -15.07 -13.55
CA GLY A 296 -9.43 -14.53 -12.57
C GLY A 296 -10.87 -14.64 -13.04
N LEU A 297 -11.80 -14.69 -12.09
CA LEU A 297 -13.23 -14.79 -12.37
C LEU A 297 -14.04 -13.92 -11.41
N TRP A 298 -15.07 -13.26 -11.95
CA TRP A 298 -16.15 -12.67 -11.16
C TRP A 298 -17.18 -13.74 -10.85
N VAL A 299 -17.57 -13.90 -9.58
CA VAL A 299 -18.60 -14.81 -9.13
C VAL A 299 -19.50 -14.13 -8.13
N ASN A 300 -20.80 -14.26 -8.28
CA ASN A 300 -21.75 -13.93 -7.23
C ASN A 300 -22.05 -15.19 -6.41
N VAL A 301 -21.35 -15.39 -5.32
CA VAL A 301 -21.49 -16.60 -4.49
C VAL A 301 -22.86 -16.71 -3.84
N TYR A 302 -23.65 -15.65 -3.78
CA TYR A 302 -24.99 -15.60 -3.15
C TYR A 302 -26.13 -15.90 -4.11
N GLY A 303 -25.85 -16.27 -5.35
CA GLY A 303 -26.82 -16.60 -6.37
C GLY A 303 -26.46 -16.06 -7.74
N SER A 304 -27.44 -15.81 -8.58
CA SER A 304 -27.25 -15.16 -9.89
C SER A 304 -28.08 -13.89 -10.01
N ASN A 305 -27.44 -12.81 -10.42
CA ASN A 305 -28.13 -11.54 -10.71
C ASN A 305 -28.85 -11.55 -12.06
N TYR A 306 -28.61 -12.56 -12.89
CA TYR A 306 -29.02 -12.57 -14.28
C TYR A 306 -29.66 -13.90 -14.69
N ALA A 307 -30.03 -14.75 -13.73
CA ALA A 307 -30.64 -16.06 -14.03
C ALA A 307 -32.06 -15.88 -14.60
N LYS A 308 -32.43 -16.75 -15.48
CA LYS A 308 -33.82 -16.94 -15.86
C LYS A 308 -34.54 -17.78 -14.78
N PRO A 309 -35.84 -17.59 -14.56
CA PRO A 309 -36.60 -18.36 -13.56
C PRO A 309 -36.47 -19.89 -13.71
N GLU A 310 -36.37 -20.38 -14.94
CA GLU A 310 -36.22 -21.81 -15.26
C GLU A 310 -34.90 -22.41 -14.73
N CYS A 311 -33.91 -21.60 -14.44
CA CYS A 311 -32.65 -22.07 -13.86
C CYS A 311 -32.80 -22.56 -12.42
N ALA A 312 -33.89 -22.21 -11.74
CA ALA A 312 -34.18 -22.67 -10.38
C ALA A 312 -34.58 -24.18 -10.31
N GLU A 313 -34.93 -24.81 -11.43
CA GLU A 313 -35.26 -26.24 -11.45
C GLU A 313 -34.02 -27.15 -11.21
N LYS A 314 -32.82 -26.61 -11.28
CA LYS A 314 -31.56 -27.37 -11.16
C LYS A 314 -31.17 -27.74 -9.73
N TYR A 315 -31.71 -27.07 -8.74
CA TYR A 315 -31.40 -27.30 -7.34
C TYR A 315 -32.65 -27.62 -6.53
N PRO A 316 -32.53 -28.27 -5.37
CA PRO A 316 -33.64 -28.46 -4.46
C PRO A 316 -34.34 -27.14 -4.11
N GLU A 317 -35.66 -27.17 -4.01
CA GLU A 317 -36.46 -25.97 -3.72
C GLU A 317 -36.02 -25.24 -2.44
N ASN A 318 -35.57 -25.97 -1.42
CA ASN A 318 -35.07 -25.42 -0.16
C ASN A 318 -33.67 -24.80 -0.25
N PHE A 319 -33.08 -24.70 -1.44
CA PHE A 319 -31.83 -23.97 -1.69
C PHE A 319 -32.08 -22.50 -2.06
N TYR A 320 -33.31 -22.13 -2.36
CA TYR A 320 -33.66 -20.79 -2.81
C TYR A 320 -34.36 -19.98 -1.75
N LEU A 321 -33.90 -18.73 -1.59
CA LEU A 321 -34.58 -17.74 -0.79
C LEU A 321 -35.75 -17.15 -1.59
N ARG A 322 -36.94 -17.23 -1.05
CA ARG A 322 -38.18 -16.74 -1.67
C ARG A 322 -38.67 -15.46 -1.01
N ASP A 323 -39.47 -14.69 -1.74
CA ASP A 323 -40.21 -13.58 -1.14
C ASP A 323 -41.41 -14.01 -0.30
N LYS A 324 -42.11 -13.05 0.32
CA LYS A 324 -43.26 -13.30 1.17
C LYS A 324 -44.43 -13.92 0.43
N GLU A 325 -44.48 -13.74 -0.88
CA GLU A 325 -45.47 -14.31 -1.78
C GLU A 325 -45.06 -15.68 -2.31
N GLY A 326 -43.88 -16.18 -1.95
CA GLY A 326 -43.36 -17.49 -2.34
C GLY A 326 -42.64 -17.47 -3.71
N ASN A 327 -42.42 -16.31 -4.33
CA ASN A 327 -41.75 -16.20 -5.61
C ASN A 327 -40.23 -16.30 -5.45
N LEU A 328 -39.53 -16.77 -6.47
CA LEU A 328 -38.10 -16.55 -6.65
C LEU A 328 -37.90 -15.09 -6.94
N SER A 329 -37.14 -14.45 -6.13
CA SER A 329 -36.95 -13.01 -5.96
C SER A 329 -36.95 -12.11 -7.20
N GLY A 330 -37.22 -10.82 -6.97
CA GLY A 330 -37.54 -9.75 -7.90
C GLY A 330 -36.53 -9.37 -8.95
N ALA A 331 -36.94 -8.40 -9.79
CA ALA A 331 -36.21 -7.90 -10.95
C ALA A 331 -34.83 -7.31 -10.60
N CYS A 332 -33.82 -7.71 -11.34
CA CYS A 332 -32.55 -7.02 -11.42
C CYS A 332 -32.60 -5.92 -12.50
N CYS A 333 -31.50 -5.27 -12.72
CA CYS A 333 -31.17 -4.16 -13.63
C CYS A 333 -31.88 -4.11 -15.01
N THR A 334 -32.59 -5.13 -15.42
CA THR A 334 -33.43 -5.19 -16.63
C THR A 334 -34.74 -5.92 -16.32
N ALA A 335 -35.87 -5.46 -16.87
CA ALA A 335 -37.22 -5.92 -16.56
C ALA A 335 -37.52 -7.41 -16.92
N ASP A 336 -36.63 -8.03 -17.68
CA ASP A 336 -36.77 -9.40 -18.21
C ASP A 336 -35.89 -10.42 -17.50
N LYS A 337 -35.16 -10.02 -16.43
CA LYS A 337 -34.22 -10.88 -15.70
C LYS A 337 -34.56 -10.98 -14.22
N THR A 338 -34.53 -12.19 -13.72
CA THR A 338 -34.81 -12.51 -12.34
C THR A 338 -33.50 -12.72 -11.57
N VAL A 339 -33.43 -12.17 -10.37
CA VAL A 339 -32.32 -12.46 -9.45
C VAL A 339 -32.69 -13.70 -8.66
N VAL A 340 -31.95 -14.78 -8.87
CA VAL A 340 -32.05 -15.99 -8.05
C VAL A 340 -31.09 -15.86 -6.88
N ARG A 341 -31.60 -15.93 -5.64
CA ARG A 341 -30.79 -15.88 -4.41
C ARG A 341 -30.82 -17.23 -3.71
N LEU A 342 -29.64 -17.66 -3.27
CA LEU A 342 -29.49 -18.89 -2.50
C LEU A 342 -29.76 -18.63 -1.01
N ASP A 343 -30.45 -19.55 -0.35
CA ASP A 343 -30.71 -19.46 1.07
C ASP A 343 -29.60 -20.14 1.88
N TYR A 344 -28.59 -19.34 2.19
CA TYR A 344 -27.43 -19.76 2.99
C TYR A 344 -27.74 -19.96 4.49
N SER A 345 -28.97 -19.74 4.95
CA SER A 345 -29.39 -20.22 6.26
C SER A 345 -29.50 -21.75 6.27
N ASN A 346 -29.64 -22.36 5.08
CA ASN A 346 -29.57 -23.80 4.87
C ASN A 346 -28.09 -24.23 4.69
N PRO A 347 -27.48 -24.95 5.65
CA PRO A 347 -26.08 -25.36 5.56
C PRO A 347 -25.78 -26.29 4.37
N GLU A 348 -26.80 -27.00 3.82
CA GLU A 348 -26.60 -27.84 2.65
C GLU A 348 -26.20 -27.02 1.40
N VAL A 349 -26.59 -25.76 1.31
CA VAL A 349 -26.20 -24.88 0.20
C VAL A 349 -24.68 -24.65 0.19
N ILE A 350 -24.09 -24.46 1.37
CA ILE A 350 -22.62 -24.35 1.49
C ILE A 350 -21.95 -25.68 1.09
N GLU A 351 -22.43 -26.82 1.63
CA GLU A 351 -21.77 -28.11 1.46
C GLU A 351 -21.97 -28.70 0.07
N LYS A 352 -23.16 -28.58 -0.51
CA LYS A 352 -23.54 -29.27 -1.76
C LYS A 352 -23.43 -28.37 -3.01
N HIS A 353 -23.40 -27.05 -2.85
CA HIS A 353 -23.29 -26.09 -3.98
C HIS A 353 -22.01 -25.30 -3.93
N LEU A 354 -21.81 -24.47 -2.89
CA LEU A 354 -20.70 -23.49 -2.83
C LEU A 354 -19.33 -24.16 -2.85
N LYS A 355 -19.06 -25.05 -1.90
CA LYS A 355 -17.75 -25.71 -1.78
C LYS A 355 -17.38 -26.54 -3.01
N PRO A 356 -18.26 -27.41 -3.57
CA PRO A 356 -17.94 -28.14 -4.79
C PRO A 356 -17.61 -27.22 -5.97
N MET A 357 -18.40 -26.16 -6.20
CA MET A 357 -18.18 -25.17 -7.25
C MET A 357 -16.80 -24.51 -7.11
N LEU A 358 -16.48 -23.97 -5.94
CA LEU A 358 -15.21 -23.32 -5.69
C LEU A 358 -14.01 -24.28 -5.79
N SER A 359 -14.19 -25.54 -5.33
CA SER A 359 -13.17 -26.58 -5.46
C SER A 359 -12.84 -26.89 -6.91
N ILE A 360 -13.84 -26.97 -7.79
CA ILE A 360 -13.64 -27.17 -9.23
C ILE A 360 -12.95 -25.97 -9.84
N LEU A 361 -13.41 -24.73 -9.55
CA LEU A 361 -12.79 -23.52 -10.07
C LEU A 361 -11.30 -23.44 -9.67
N LYS A 362 -10.96 -23.77 -8.41
CA LYS A 362 -9.58 -23.75 -7.95
C LYS A 362 -8.77 -24.93 -8.50
N ASN A 363 -9.19 -26.16 -8.19
CA ASN A 363 -8.34 -27.34 -8.33
C ASN A 363 -8.30 -27.90 -9.76
N GLU A 364 -9.40 -27.74 -10.51
CA GLU A 364 -9.48 -28.26 -11.88
C GLU A 364 -9.23 -27.17 -12.93
N TRP A 365 -9.75 -25.93 -12.70
CA TRP A 365 -9.59 -24.85 -13.65
C TRP A 365 -8.36 -23.97 -13.34
N GLY A 366 -7.90 -23.96 -12.06
CA GLY A 366 -6.72 -23.20 -11.62
C GLY A 366 -7.00 -21.73 -11.43
N LEU A 367 -8.15 -21.39 -10.84
CA LEU A 367 -8.49 -20.03 -10.41
C LEU A 367 -7.46 -19.51 -9.42
N VAL A 368 -6.97 -18.27 -9.62
CA VAL A 368 -6.04 -17.61 -8.70
C VAL A 368 -6.54 -16.24 -8.20
N TYR A 369 -7.57 -15.69 -8.83
CA TYR A 369 -8.19 -14.42 -8.44
C TYR A 369 -9.71 -14.55 -8.50
N LEU A 370 -10.37 -14.36 -7.38
CA LEU A 370 -11.83 -14.33 -7.27
C LEU A 370 -12.29 -12.89 -7.00
N LYS A 371 -13.12 -12.32 -7.89
CA LYS A 371 -13.91 -11.12 -7.60
C LYS A 371 -15.27 -11.57 -7.10
N ASP A 372 -15.46 -11.55 -5.77
CA ASP A 372 -16.68 -11.97 -5.09
C ASP A 372 -17.69 -10.84 -4.99
N ALA A 373 -18.90 -11.03 -5.54
CA ALA A 373 -19.90 -9.99 -5.68
C ALA A 373 -21.28 -10.41 -5.17
N GLY A 374 -22.21 -9.46 -5.17
CA GLY A 374 -23.65 -9.70 -4.99
C GLY A 374 -24.19 -9.76 -3.56
N TRP A 375 -23.35 -9.74 -2.55
CA TRP A 375 -23.73 -9.95 -1.16
C TRP A 375 -24.60 -8.82 -0.55
N GLY A 376 -24.38 -7.56 -0.90
CA GLY A 376 -25.15 -6.45 -0.32
C GLY A 376 -26.63 -6.54 -0.62
N THR A 377 -26.97 -6.78 -1.86
CA THR A 377 -28.37 -6.99 -2.28
C THR A 377 -28.96 -8.28 -1.71
N TRP A 378 -28.12 -9.30 -1.46
CA TRP A 378 -28.55 -10.54 -0.82
C TRP A 378 -28.93 -10.30 0.64
N MET A 379 -28.10 -9.58 1.42
CA MET A 379 -28.35 -9.29 2.84
C MET A 379 -29.66 -8.51 3.04
N ASP A 380 -29.84 -7.44 2.26
CA ASP A 380 -31.06 -6.64 2.31
C ASP A 380 -32.31 -7.48 1.97
N TYR A 381 -32.23 -8.33 0.97
CA TYR A 381 -33.30 -9.19 0.58
C TYR A 381 -33.59 -10.29 1.62
N TYR A 382 -32.54 -10.88 2.20
CA TYR A 382 -32.67 -11.86 3.26
C TYR A 382 -33.38 -11.25 4.49
N ASP A 383 -32.92 -10.07 4.93
CA ASP A 383 -33.53 -9.41 6.10
C ASP A 383 -35.00 -9.03 5.89
N GLN A 384 -35.39 -8.69 4.64
CA GLN A 384 -36.79 -8.41 4.28
C GLN A 384 -37.68 -9.66 4.23
N ASN A 385 -37.13 -10.83 3.89
CA ASN A 385 -37.83 -12.07 3.66
C ASN A 385 -37.41 -13.18 4.62
N ARG A 386 -36.80 -12.85 5.73
CA ARG A 386 -36.19 -13.78 6.70
C ARG A 386 -37.14 -14.86 7.21
N GLU A 387 -38.42 -14.55 7.33
CA GLU A 387 -39.44 -15.48 7.76
C GLU A 387 -39.66 -16.67 6.78
N GLN A 388 -39.22 -16.49 5.51
CA GLN A 388 -39.29 -17.52 4.47
C GLN A 388 -38.01 -18.35 4.37
N ALA A 389 -36.94 -17.96 5.11
CA ALA A 389 -35.67 -18.65 5.10
C ALA A 389 -35.76 -20.03 5.79
N PHE A 390 -34.90 -20.96 5.39
CA PHE A 390 -34.77 -22.28 5.97
C PHE A 390 -34.54 -22.24 7.49
N ASP A 391 -33.66 -21.33 7.94
CA ASP A 391 -33.44 -21.04 9.35
C ASP A 391 -33.59 -19.53 9.61
N SER A 392 -34.82 -19.14 9.93
CA SER A 392 -35.14 -17.72 10.24
C SER A 392 -34.55 -17.21 11.54
N SER A 393 -33.91 -18.06 12.36
CA SER A 393 -33.25 -17.64 13.61
C SER A 393 -31.95 -16.91 13.35
N LYS A 394 -31.23 -17.20 12.25
CA LYS A 394 -29.97 -16.59 11.87
C LYS A 394 -30.11 -15.17 11.30
N GLY A 395 -29.19 -14.30 11.60
CA GLY A 395 -29.10 -12.96 10.99
C GLY A 395 -28.32 -12.97 9.67
N SER A 396 -28.64 -12.05 8.75
CA SER A 396 -27.95 -11.94 7.45
C SER A 396 -26.43 -11.76 7.59
N ARG A 397 -25.99 -10.99 8.59
CA ARG A 397 -24.55 -10.76 8.85
C ARG A 397 -23.82 -12.01 9.32
N GLU A 398 -24.45 -12.79 10.18
CA GLU A 398 -23.92 -14.08 10.66
C GLU A 398 -23.72 -15.04 9.49
N ILE A 399 -24.76 -15.21 8.68
CA ILE A 399 -24.72 -16.06 7.49
C ILE A 399 -23.66 -15.59 6.50
N TYR A 400 -23.57 -14.27 6.29
CA TYR A 400 -22.56 -13.70 5.41
C TYR A 400 -21.14 -14.08 5.83
N VAL A 401 -20.82 -13.96 7.11
CA VAL A 401 -19.51 -14.33 7.66
C VAL A 401 -19.25 -15.83 7.50
N GLU A 402 -20.25 -16.69 7.80
CA GLU A 402 -20.16 -18.14 7.61
C GLU A 402 -19.85 -18.51 6.15
N VAL A 403 -20.53 -17.88 5.19
CA VAL A 403 -20.30 -18.09 3.76
C VAL A 403 -18.89 -17.69 3.39
N GLN A 404 -18.41 -16.50 3.80
CA GLN A 404 -17.07 -16.02 3.47
C GLN A 404 -15.96 -16.86 4.14
N GLN A 405 -16.19 -17.37 5.32
CA GLN A 405 -15.30 -18.35 5.95
C GLN A 405 -15.23 -19.64 5.13
N ALA A 406 -16.37 -20.13 4.61
CA ALA A 406 -16.40 -21.30 3.74
C ALA A 406 -15.69 -21.03 2.40
N VAL A 407 -15.87 -19.85 1.80
CA VAL A 407 -15.14 -19.41 0.58
C VAL A 407 -13.64 -19.44 0.83
N ARG A 408 -13.16 -18.75 1.87
CA ARG A 408 -11.72 -18.71 2.20
C ARG A 408 -11.17 -20.10 2.49
N LYS A 409 -11.86 -20.89 3.29
CA LYS A 409 -11.42 -22.27 3.63
C LYS A 409 -11.32 -23.17 2.40
N THR A 410 -12.23 -23.02 1.44
CA THR A 410 -12.24 -23.84 0.21
C THR A 410 -11.17 -23.39 -0.78
N LEU A 411 -11.01 -22.09 -0.95
CA LEU A 411 -10.02 -21.52 -1.86
C LEU A 411 -8.59 -21.48 -1.28
N GLY A 412 -8.44 -21.57 0.06
CA GLY A 412 -7.12 -21.51 0.71
C GLY A 412 -6.46 -20.13 0.62
N ASP A 413 -5.16 -20.05 0.94
CA ASP A 413 -4.40 -18.81 1.06
C ASP A 413 -3.67 -18.40 -0.23
N ASP A 414 -3.72 -19.21 -1.27
CA ASP A 414 -3.08 -19.03 -2.58
C ASP A 414 -4.01 -18.42 -3.65
N VAL A 415 -5.30 -18.27 -3.36
CA VAL A 415 -6.27 -17.54 -4.21
C VAL A 415 -6.52 -16.17 -3.61
N PHE A 416 -6.29 -15.11 -4.39
CA PHE A 416 -6.64 -13.75 -4.02
C PHE A 416 -8.16 -13.56 -4.06
N ILE A 417 -8.76 -13.21 -2.93
CA ILE A 417 -10.19 -12.91 -2.85
C ILE A 417 -10.39 -11.40 -2.76
N ASN A 418 -11.02 -10.83 -3.77
CA ASN A 418 -11.42 -9.44 -3.84
C ASN A 418 -12.93 -9.28 -3.63
N GLY A 419 -13.34 -8.71 -2.50
CA GLY A 419 -14.75 -8.42 -2.24
C GLY A 419 -15.25 -7.28 -3.12
N CYS A 420 -16.37 -7.46 -3.79
CA CYS A 420 -16.96 -6.44 -4.66
C CYS A 420 -18.34 -6.01 -4.15
N ALA A 421 -18.64 -4.70 -4.22
CA ALA A 421 -19.89 -4.06 -3.80
C ALA A 421 -20.18 -4.18 -2.29
N MET A 422 -19.39 -3.52 -1.48
CA MET A 422 -19.50 -3.58 -0.02
C MET A 422 -20.52 -2.59 0.54
N HIS A 423 -21.42 -3.09 1.40
CA HIS A 423 -22.31 -2.25 2.21
C HIS A 423 -21.86 -2.10 3.67
N GLU A 424 -21.24 -3.11 4.25
CA GLU A 424 -20.68 -3.05 5.61
C GLU A 424 -19.19 -3.37 5.58
N VAL A 425 -18.40 -2.32 5.53
CA VAL A 425 -16.95 -2.42 5.63
C VAL A 425 -16.58 -3.13 6.93
N GLY A 426 -15.83 -4.20 6.83
CA GLY A 426 -15.23 -4.84 7.98
C GLY A 426 -15.79 -6.22 8.35
N LEU A 427 -16.96 -6.63 7.87
CA LEU A 427 -17.46 -7.99 8.15
C LEU A 427 -16.49 -9.09 7.70
N CYS A 428 -15.69 -8.82 6.67
CA CYS A 428 -14.73 -9.78 6.09
C CYS A 428 -13.27 -9.37 6.27
N PHE A 429 -12.96 -8.49 7.22
CA PHE A 429 -11.58 -8.25 7.58
C PHE A 429 -10.89 -9.57 7.96
N GLY A 430 -9.70 -9.78 7.41
CA GLY A 430 -8.96 -11.03 7.56
C GLY A 430 -9.38 -12.17 6.61
N LEU A 431 -10.57 -12.15 6.02
CA LEU A 431 -11.05 -13.13 5.04
C LEU A 431 -10.76 -12.71 3.60
N PHE A 432 -10.97 -11.43 3.27
CA PHE A 432 -10.61 -10.87 1.98
C PHE A 432 -9.15 -10.41 1.95
N ASP A 433 -8.51 -10.51 0.79
CA ASP A 433 -7.19 -9.98 0.53
C ASP A 433 -7.27 -8.59 -0.07
N GLY A 434 -8.32 -8.31 -0.84
CA GLY A 434 -8.66 -7.02 -1.39
C GLY A 434 -10.14 -6.73 -1.32
N SER A 435 -10.51 -5.47 -1.50
CA SER A 435 -11.91 -5.08 -1.56
C SER A 435 -12.14 -3.83 -2.39
N ARG A 436 -13.23 -3.87 -3.19
CA ARG A 436 -13.78 -2.67 -3.84
C ARG A 436 -14.14 -1.63 -2.78
N THR A 437 -13.68 -0.41 -2.99
CA THR A 437 -13.85 0.70 -2.06
C THR A 437 -14.78 1.79 -2.60
N GLY A 438 -15.28 1.62 -3.81
CA GLY A 438 -16.19 2.57 -4.43
C GLY A 438 -17.15 1.96 -5.45
N GLY A 439 -17.94 2.83 -6.08
CA GLY A 439 -18.85 2.47 -7.16
C GLY A 439 -18.13 2.18 -8.48
N ASP A 440 -18.90 1.84 -9.50
CA ASP A 440 -18.39 1.58 -10.84
C ASP A 440 -17.89 2.84 -11.54
N ASP A 441 -16.85 2.67 -12.36
CA ASP A 441 -16.18 3.72 -13.12
C ASP A 441 -16.66 3.81 -14.57
N LYS A 442 -16.19 4.84 -15.26
CA LYS A 442 -16.34 4.99 -16.71
C LYS A 442 -15.17 5.81 -17.27
N ALA A 443 -14.73 5.50 -18.49
CA ALA A 443 -13.65 6.20 -19.18
C ALA A 443 -14.04 7.61 -19.64
N ILE A 444 -14.51 8.43 -18.71
CA ILE A 444 -14.81 9.87 -18.88
C ILE A 444 -14.37 10.60 -17.60
N TRP A 445 -13.86 11.82 -17.74
CA TRP A 445 -13.34 12.56 -16.58
C TRP A 445 -14.44 12.96 -15.61
N TYR A 446 -15.49 13.62 -16.10
CA TYR A 446 -16.65 14.02 -15.30
C TYR A 446 -17.88 13.14 -15.56
N PRO A 447 -18.72 12.90 -14.56
CA PRO A 447 -19.96 12.17 -14.74
C PRO A 447 -20.95 12.94 -15.63
N GLN A 448 -21.66 12.23 -16.49
CA GLN A 448 -22.70 12.80 -17.35
C GLN A 448 -23.96 13.23 -16.59
N LYS A 449 -24.15 12.71 -15.38
CA LYS A 449 -25.23 13.03 -14.46
C LYS A 449 -24.65 13.14 -13.07
N GLU A 450 -25.28 13.92 -12.20
CA GLU A 450 -24.92 13.96 -10.79
C GLU A 450 -24.85 12.53 -10.21
N ARG A 451 -23.72 12.19 -9.57
CA ARG A 451 -23.40 10.84 -9.06
C ARG A 451 -23.35 9.73 -10.13
N GLY A 452 -23.08 10.07 -11.37
CA GLY A 452 -22.85 9.11 -12.45
C GLY A 452 -21.44 8.50 -12.41
N MET A 453 -21.26 7.37 -13.09
CA MET A 453 -19.96 6.72 -13.27
C MET A 453 -18.99 7.60 -14.07
N SER A 454 -17.76 7.75 -13.58
CA SER A 454 -16.67 8.51 -14.21
C SER A 454 -15.35 8.21 -13.49
N MET A 455 -14.25 8.79 -13.95
CA MET A 455 -12.98 8.74 -13.21
C MET A 455 -13.00 9.53 -11.90
N GLN A 456 -13.98 10.41 -11.68
CA GLN A 456 -14.18 11.02 -10.36
C GLN A 456 -14.58 9.95 -9.32
N THR A 457 -15.37 8.95 -9.70
CA THR A 457 -15.71 7.81 -8.83
C THR A 457 -14.46 7.04 -8.43
N PHE A 458 -13.58 6.77 -9.40
CA PHE A 458 -12.27 6.14 -9.15
C PHE A 458 -11.44 6.94 -8.13
N PHE A 459 -11.29 8.25 -8.30
CA PHE A 459 -10.49 9.07 -7.39
C PHE A 459 -11.09 9.17 -5.98
N HIS A 460 -12.42 9.25 -5.86
CA HIS A 460 -13.09 9.19 -4.57
C HIS A 460 -12.80 7.86 -3.85
N SER A 461 -12.84 6.75 -4.58
CA SER A 461 -12.54 5.41 -4.06
C SER A 461 -11.07 5.29 -3.67
N LEU A 462 -10.17 5.69 -4.57
CA LEU A 462 -8.72 5.60 -4.41
C LEU A 462 -8.24 6.36 -3.17
N PHE A 463 -8.61 7.63 -3.06
CA PHE A 463 -8.12 8.49 -1.99
C PHE A 463 -8.92 8.33 -0.70
N GLY A 464 -10.23 8.21 -0.80
CA GLY A 464 -11.11 8.14 0.36
C GLY A 464 -10.94 6.88 1.21
N ALA A 465 -10.46 5.79 0.61
CA ALA A 465 -10.21 4.53 1.30
C ALA A 465 -8.72 4.23 1.53
N ASN A 466 -7.81 5.12 1.12
CA ASN A 466 -6.37 4.85 1.17
C ASN A 466 -5.86 4.46 2.56
N TYR A 467 -6.48 4.96 3.63
CA TYR A 467 -6.13 4.59 5.01
C TYR A 467 -6.35 3.11 5.35
N LEU A 468 -7.15 2.39 4.55
CA LEU A 468 -7.36 0.94 4.68
C LEU A 468 -6.33 0.14 3.87
N ASN A 469 -5.71 0.78 2.85
CA ASN A 469 -4.86 0.08 1.90
C ASN A 469 -3.64 -0.54 2.55
N ASN A 470 -3.42 -1.81 2.28
CA ASN A 470 -2.30 -2.59 2.82
C ASN A 470 -2.22 -2.65 4.36
N ILE A 471 -3.29 -2.24 5.06
CA ILE A 471 -3.47 -2.36 6.51
C ILE A 471 -4.54 -3.41 6.81
N VAL A 472 -5.74 -3.28 6.25
CA VAL A 472 -6.84 -4.23 6.45
C VAL A 472 -7.05 -5.14 5.23
N TRP A 473 -6.78 -4.64 4.03
CA TRP A 473 -6.77 -5.33 2.74
C TRP A 473 -6.06 -4.47 1.69
N PHE A 474 -5.93 -4.97 0.47
CA PHE A 474 -5.61 -4.11 -0.66
C PHE A 474 -6.90 -3.43 -1.17
N CYS A 475 -6.91 -2.11 -1.21
CA CYS A 475 -8.04 -1.37 -1.75
C CYS A 475 -8.14 -1.59 -3.27
N ASP A 476 -9.37 -1.74 -3.74
CA ASP A 476 -9.70 -1.81 -5.16
C ASP A 476 -10.58 -0.61 -5.51
N PRO A 477 -10.02 0.44 -6.15
CA PRO A 477 -10.78 1.64 -6.53
C PRO A 477 -11.65 1.42 -7.76
N ASP A 478 -11.71 0.24 -8.32
CA ASP A 478 -12.20 -0.24 -9.59
C ASP A 478 -11.08 -0.27 -10.65
N VAL A 479 -11.38 0.02 -11.90
CA VAL A 479 -10.45 -0.20 -13.00
C VAL A 479 -9.77 1.08 -13.48
N VAL A 480 -8.57 0.90 -14.00
CA VAL A 480 -7.80 1.93 -14.66
C VAL A 480 -8.15 1.93 -16.14
N MET A 481 -8.58 3.06 -16.65
CA MET A 481 -8.90 3.28 -18.06
C MET A 481 -8.21 4.55 -18.53
N VAL A 482 -7.54 4.46 -19.70
CA VAL A 482 -6.85 5.60 -20.32
C VAL A 482 -7.29 5.85 -21.77
N ARG A 483 -8.20 5.03 -22.31
CA ARG A 483 -8.74 5.17 -23.67
C ARG A 483 -9.50 6.48 -23.88
N ASN A 484 -9.71 6.85 -25.13
CA ASN A 484 -10.58 7.97 -25.48
C ASN A 484 -12.00 7.78 -24.89
N PRO A 485 -12.68 8.86 -24.45
CA PRO A 485 -12.35 10.27 -24.67
C PRO A 485 -11.35 10.90 -23.69
N LEU A 486 -10.82 10.15 -22.71
CA LEU A 486 -9.82 10.68 -21.78
C LEU A 486 -8.62 11.23 -22.54
N THR A 487 -8.09 12.39 -22.12
CA THR A 487 -6.87 12.97 -22.69
C THR A 487 -5.63 12.15 -22.27
N TYR A 488 -4.47 12.52 -22.76
CA TYR A 488 -3.21 11.89 -22.32
C TYR A 488 -2.85 12.31 -20.89
N GLU A 489 -3.04 13.57 -20.57
CA GLU A 489 -2.79 14.17 -19.27
C GLU A 489 -3.70 13.56 -18.19
N GLU A 490 -4.98 13.36 -18.49
CA GLU A 490 -5.92 12.63 -17.63
C GLU A 490 -5.44 11.18 -17.41
N GLY A 491 -4.99 10.53 -18.49
CA GLY A 491 -4.39 9.18 -18.40
C GLY A 491 -3.17 9.14 -17.50
N GLN A 492 -2.24 10.11 -17.60
CA GLN A 492 -1.08 10.23 -16.72
C GLN A 492 -1.50 10.39 -15.25
N THR A 493 -2.49 11.23 -14.98
CA THR A 493 -3.01 11.46 -13.63
C THR A 493 -3.58 10.17 -13.02
N ILE A 494 -4.37 9.42 -13.79
CA ILE A 494 -4.98 8.15 -13.35
C ILE A 494 -3.91 7.12 -13.01
N VAL A 495 -2.98 6.86 -13.94
CA VAL A 495 -1.96 5.81 -13.73
C VAL A 495 -0.92 6.21 -12.67
N SER A 496 -0.59 7.50 -12.55
CA SER A 496 0.31 7.98 -11.49
C SER A 496 -0.32 7.81 -10.10
N SER A 497 -1.61 8.13 -9.98
CA SER A 497 -2.34 8.01 -8.72
C SER A 497 -2.38 6.57 -8.21
N ILE A 498 -2.72 5.61 -9.07
CA ILE A 498 -2.79 4.19 -8.66
C ILE A 498 -1.41 3.61 -8.39
N ALA A 499 -0.41 3.90 -9.21
CA ALA A 499 0.95 3.38 -9.05
C ALA A 499 1.60 3.87 -7.75
N LEU A 500 1.37 5.14 -7.38
CA LEU A 500 1.97 5.75 -6.19
C LEU A 500 1.17 5.48 -4.90
N THR A 501 -0.02 4.90 -4.98
CA THR A 501 -0.78 4.43 -3.80
C THR A 501 -0.66 2.93 -3.56
N GLY A 502 -0.14 2.15 -4.53
CA GLY A 502 0.07 0.71 -4.38
C GLY A 502 -1.22 -0.10 -4.16
N GLN A 503 -2.34 0.39 -4.69
CA GLN A 503 -3.64 -0.29 -4.63
C GLN A 503 -3.81 -1.31 -5.76
N THR A 504 -4.92 -2.05 -5.78
CA THR A 504 -5.25 -3.02 -6.84
C THR A 504 -5.29 -2.33 -8.20
N TYR A 505 -4.50 -2.82 -9.15
CA TYR A 505 -4.33 -2.18 -10.45
C TYR A 505 -4.89 -3.08 -11.57
N MET A 506 -6.18 -2.94 -11.82
CA MET A 506 -6.88 -3.68 -12.89
C MET A 506 -7.14 -2.74 -14.06
N ALA A 507 -6.41 -2.92 -15.18
CA ALA A 507 -6.69 -2.21 -16.42
C ALA A 507 -8.01 -2.70 -17.04
N SER A 508 -8.72 -1.84 -17.77
CA SER A 508 -9.91 -2.23 -18.54
C SER A 508 -10.05 -1.42 -19.84
N ASP A 509 -9.02 -1.47 -20.66
CA ASP A 509 -8.99 -0.93 -22.02
C ASP A 509 -8.89 -2.05 -23.07
N PHE A 510 -9.25 -1.75 -24.31
CA PHE A 510 -9.03 -2.67 -25.46
C PHE A 510 -7.55 -2.65 -25.81
N MET A 511 -6.79 -3.61 -25.28
CA MET A 511 -5.33 -3.58 -25.33
C MET A 511 -4.76 -3.73 -26.74
N ASP A 512 -5.46 -4.44 -27.62
CA ASP A 512 -5.10 -4.58 -29.01
C ASP A 512 -5.29 -3.31 -29.86
N LYS A 513 -6.09 -2.35 -29.35
CA LYS A 513 -6.48 -1.11 -30.06
C LYS A 513 -5.94 0.16 -29.39
N LEU A 514 -5.32 0.02 -28.21
CA LEU A 514 -4.83 1.18 -27.48
C LEU A 514 -3.63 1.82 -28.20
N PRO A 515 -3.63 3.13 -28.45
CA PRO A 515 -2.49 3.82 -29.04
C PRO A 515 -1.22 3.62 -28.22
N THR A 516 -0.07 3.43 -28.89
CA THR A 516 1.22 3.17 -28.24
C THR A 516 1.53 4.19 -27.15
N ARG A 517 1.31 5.49 -27.38
CA ARG A 517 1.52 6.55 -26.38
C ARG A 517 0.71 6.30 -25.09
N LYS A 518 -0.52 5.80 -25.17
CA LYS A 518 -1.36 5.47 -24.01
C LYS A 518 -0.98 4.11 -23.39
N LEU A 519 -0.50 3.18 -24.19
CA LEU A 519 0.04 1.92 -23.70
C LEU A 519 1.28 2.14 -22.81
N GLU A 520 2.13 3.12 -23.15
CA GLU A 520 3.30 3.49 -22.34
C GLU A 520 2.93 3.96 -20.92
N LEU A 521 1.72 4.52 -20.73
CA LEU A 521 1.23 4.89 -19.40
C LEU A 521 1.17 3.66 -18.48
N TYR A 522 0.63 2.55 -18.97
CA TYR A 522 0.61 1.27 -18.24
C TYR A 522 2.01 0.69 -18.04
N ARG A 523 2.84 0.69 -19.07
CA ARG A 523 4.19 0.13 -19.05
C ARG A 523 5.08 0.82 -18.01
N LYS A 524 4.98 2.13 -17.88
CA LYS A 524 5.76 2.95 -16.93
C LYS A 524 5.24 2.92 -15.49
N THR A 525 4.08 2.30 -15.25
CA THR A 525 3.44 2.28 -13.92
C THR A 525 3.16 0.88 -13.38
N MET A 526 3.32 -0.16 -14.21
CA MET A 526 3.23 -1.55 -13.77
C MET A 526 4.61 -2.16 -13.52
N PRO A 527 4.73 -3.05 -12.53
CA PRO A 527 3.73 -3.51 -11.55
C PRO A 527 3.57 -2.51 -10.39
N THR A 528 2.56 -2.73 -9.53
CA THR A 528 2.45 -2.03 -8.26
C THR A 528 3.60 -2.39 -7.32
N THR A 529 4.01 -1.45 -6.48
CA THR A 529 5.01 -1.66 -5.43
C THR A 529 4.32 -1.92 -4.08
N PRO A 530 4.98 -2.60 -3.13
CA PRO A 530 4.43 -2.87 -1.80
C PRO A 530 4.41 -1.59 -0.93
N ILE A 531 3.59 -0.63 -1.31
CA ILE A 531 3.48 0.67 -0.65
C ILE A 531 2.49 0.54 0.52
N LYS A 532 2.89 0.99 1.71
CA LYS A 532 1.97 1.36 2.79
C LYS A 532 1.30 2.69 2.41
N PRO A 533 0.25 3.11 3.11
CA PRO A 533 -0.36 4.40 2.83
C PRO A 533 0.68 5.51 2.67
N VAL A 534 0.55 6.30 1.61
CA VAL A 534 1.48 7.37 1.24
C VAL A 534 1.00 8.71 1.76
N ASP A 535 1.86 9.71 1.77
CA ASP A 535 1.45 11.09 2.06
C ASP A 535 0.50 11.62 0.98
N LEU A 536 -0.66 12.09 1.45
CA LEU A 536 -1.68 12.75 0.63
C LEU A 536 -1.89 14.18 1.17
N TYR A 537 -1.62 15.20 0.36
CA TYR A 537 -1.62 16.61 0.78
C TYR A 537 -2.74 17.43 0.15
N PRO A 538 -3.61 18.12 0.93
CA PRO A 538 -4.12 17.70 2.21
C PRO A 538 -5.16 16.60 2.02
N PHE A 539 -5.28 15.69 2.99
CA PHE A 539 -6.23 14.59 2.91
C PHE A 539 -7.20 14.62 4.10
N ARG A 540 -8.51 14.56 3.83
CA ARG A 540 -9.57 14.54 4.84
C ARG A 540 -10.48 13.36 4.64
N ILE A 541 -10.54 12.48 5.62
CA ILE A 541 -11.55 11.42 5.67
C ILE A 541 -12.81 12.02 6.30
N LEU A 542 -13.85 12.15 5.49
CA LEU A 542 -15.18 12.41 6.04
C LEU A 542 -15.70 11.13 6.68
N LYS A 543 -16.03 11.19 7.98
CA LYS A 543 -16.73 10.08 8.67
C LYS A 543 -18.10 9.88 8.01
N ASN A 544 -18.15 9.04 7.00
CA ASN A 544 -19.43 8.66 6.41
C ASN A 544 -20.00 7.49 7.19
N LYS A 545 -20.74 7.81 8.28
CA LYS A 545 -21.41 6.83 9.13
C LYS A 545 -22.86 6.72 8.72
N ARG A 546 -23.26 5.56 8.25
CA ARG A 546 -24.66 5.14 8.19
C ARG A 546 -24.86 4.03 9.20
N ASN A 547 -25.76 4.24 10.16
CA ASN A 547 -26.04 3.29 11.26
C ASN A 547 -24.80 2.89 12.09
N GLY A 548 -23.84 3.80 12.26
CA GLY A 548 -22.63 3.55 13.05
C GLY A 548 -21.53 2.75 12.33
N VAL A 549 -21.71 2.44 11.05
CA VAL A 549 -20.75 1.69 10.24
C VAL A 549 -20.12 2.60 9.18
N VAL A 550 -18.83 2.44 8.92
CA VAL A 550 -18.16 3.14 7.80
C VAL A 550 -18.67 2.55 6.49
N TRP A 551 -19.19 3.41 5.63
CA TRP A 551 -19.71 3.02 4.31
C TRP A 551 -18.59 2.84 3.28
N CYS A 552 -18.84 1.94 2.34
CA CYS A 552 -18.13 1.98 1.07
C CYS A 552 -18.48 3.28 0.31
N CYS A 553 -17.72 3.60 -0.72
CA CYS A 553 -17.89 4.78 -1.56
C CYS A 553 -17.65 6.08 -0.77
N PRO A 554 -16.48 6.26 -0.16
CA PRO A 554 -16.15 7.51 0.51
C PRO A 554 -16.22 8.66 -0.48
N GLN A 555 -16.79 9.78 -0.04
CA GLN A 555 -16.72 11.03 -0.78
C GLN A 555 -15.59 11.87 -0.20
N VAL A 556 -14.58 12.15 -1.00
CA VAL A 556 -13.51 13.08 -0.64
C VAL A 556 -13.99 14.50 -0.95
N LYS A 557 -13.89 15.39 0.02
CA LYS A 557 -14.31 16.78 -0.17
C LYS A 557 -13.41 17.52 -1.15
N GLU A 558 -12.10 17.25 -1.08
CA GLU A 558 -11.08 17.80 -1.96
C GLU A 558 -10.08 16.70 -2.28
N PHE A 559 -9.72 16.54 -3.53
CA PHE A 559 -8.65 15.61 -3.92
C PHE A 559 -7.30 16.14 -3.46
N PRO A 560 -6.35 15.25 -3.11
CA PRO A 560 -5.03 15.67 -2.68
C PRO A 560 -4.32 16.44 -3.79
N ARG A 561 -3.67 17.54 -3.42
CA ARG A 561 -2.85 18.29 -4.39
C ARG A 561 -1.52 17.61 -4.71
N ALA A 562 -1.08 16.70 -3.86
CA ALA A 562 0.15 15.95 -4.03
C ALA A 562 0.11 14.56 -3.39
N ILE A 563 0.90 13.65 -3.95
CA ILE A 563 1.32 12.39 -3.31
C ILE A 563 2.84 12.46 -3.20
N ASP A 564 3.37 12.27 -1.99
CA ASP A 564 4.80 12.18 -1.75
C ASP A 564 5.16 10.77 -1.26
N LEU A 565 6.03 10.09 -2.01
CA LEU A 565 6.52 8.76 -1.69
C LEU A 565 8.01 8.83 -1.37
N LYS A 566 8.36 8.51 -0.12
CA LYS A 566 9.76 8.38 0.30
C LYS A 566 10.31 7.03 -0.09
N VAL A 567 11.33 7.01 -0.91
CA VAL A 567 11.95 5.80 -1.43
C VAL A 567 13.36 5.66 -0.85
N ASN A 568 13.60 4.52 -0.19
CA ASN A 568 14.94 4.07 0.15
C ASN A 568 15.25 2.86 -0.74
N GLY A 569 16.11 3.03 -1.70
CA GLY A 569 16.38 2.02 -2.71
C GLY A 569 17.86 1.89 -3.05
N VAL A 570 18.14 1.05 -4.04
CA VAL A 570 19.50 0.82 -4.54
C VAL A 570 20.20 2.11 -4.99
N ALA A 571 19.43 3.08 -5.46
CA ALA A 571 19.95 4.40 -5.84
C ALA A 571 20.11 5.37 -4.65
N GLY A 572 19.93 4.93 -3.42
CA GLY A 572 19.91 5.77 -2.21
C GLY A 572 18.50 6.34 -1.93
N ASP A 573 18.44 7.34 -1.06
CA ASP A 573 17.19 7.98 -0.66
C ASP A 573 16.77 9.07 -1.65
N TYR A 574 15.48 9.11 -1.96
CA TYR A 574 14.86 10.15 -2.80
C TYR A 574 13.34 10.16 -2.61
N ASP A 575 12.71 11.26 -3.01
CA ASP A 575 11.27 11.38 -3.05
C ASP A 575 10.75 11.14 -4.47
N VAL A 576 9.55 10.55 -4.56
CA VAL A 576 8.72 10.56 -5.78
C VAL A 576 7.50 11.41 -5.47
N LEU A 577 7.49 12.63 -5.95
CA LEU A 577 6.43 13.60 -5.71
C LEU A 577 5.54 13.73 -6.95
N ALA A 578 4.27 13.36 -6.84
CA ALA A 578 3.27 13.68 -7.85
C ALA A 578 2.48 14.91 -7.41
N LEU A 579 2.43 15.93 -8.26
CA LEU A 579 1.59 17.12 -8.10
C LEU A 579 0.44 17.07 -9.07
N PHE A 580 -0.78 17.33 -8.61
CA PHE A 580 -2.00 17.22 -9.41
C PHE A 580 -2.67 18.56 -9.65
N ASN A 581 -3.14 18.76 -10.86
CA ASN A 581 -4.07 19.85 -11.18
C ASN A 581 -5.46 19.27 -11.49
N TRP A 582 -6.41 19.47 -10.61
CA TRP A 582 -7.78 18.97 -10.74
C TRP A 582 -8.72 19.94 -11.48
N LYS A 583 -8.20 21.10 -11.94
CA LYS A 583 -8.97 22.14 -12.61
C LYS A 583 -9.02 21.94 -14.13
N ASP A 584 -10.03 22.54 -14.76
CA ASP A 584 -10.20 22.56 -16.22
C ASP A 584 -9.22 23.51 -16.95
N GLU A 585 -8.40 24.23 -16.20
CA GLU A 585 -7.38 25.16 -16.72
C GLU A 585 -6.01 24.84 -16.11
N ALA A 586 -4.96 25.23 -16.80
CA ALA A 586 -3.60 25.08 -16.28
C ALA A 586 -3.43 25.88 -14.99
N ALA A 587 -2.75 25.32 -14.01
CA ALA A 587 -2.54 25.94 -12.72
C ALA A 587 -1.09 25.78 -12.22
N GLU A 588 -0.59 26.83 -11.61
CA GLU A 588 0.71 26.75 -10.90
C GLU A 588 0.53 26.03 -9.57
N GLN A 589 1.48 25.14 -9.29
CA GLN A 589 1.64 24.44 -8.01
C GLN A 589 3.02 24.74 -7.45
N SER A 590 3.07 25.08 -6.17
CA SER A 590 4.31 25.40 -5.47
C SER A 590 4.43 24.57 -4.21
N PHE A 591 5.64 24.06 -3.95
CA PHE A 591 5.98 23.30 -2.75
C PHE A 591 7.32 23.72 -2.21
N SER A 592 7.44 23.82 -0.89
CA SER A 592 8.73 23.99 -0.22
C SER A 592 9.32 22.61 0.13
N LEU A 593 10.64 22.54 0.21
CA LEU A 593 11.34 21.35 0.70
C LEU A 593 10.91 21.01 2.13
N GLU A 594 10.63 22.01 2.95
CA GLU A 594 10.17 21.83 4.32
C GLU A 594 8.80 21.17 4.42
N GLU A 595 7.85 21.52 3.53
CA GLU A 595 6.55 20.83 3.44
C GLU A 595 6.72 19.34 3.15
N LEU A 596 7.74 18.96 2.36
CA LEU A 596 8.08 17.59 2.03
C LEU A 596 8.91 16.89 3.12
N GLY A 597 9.26 17.59 4.20
CA GLY A 597 10.14 17.06 5.24
C GLY A 597 11.59 16.89 4.82
N LEU A 598 12.01 17.57 3.76
CA LEU A 598 13.38 17.64 3.29
C LEU A 598 14.14 18.77 4.01
N ASP A 599 15.46 18.64 4.10
CA ASP A 599 16.31 19.61 4.78
C ASP A 599 16.50 20.85 3.91
N PRO A 600 16.00 22.04 4.31
CA PRO A 600 16.12 23.26 3.51
C PRO A 600 17.54 23.84 3.45
N GLU A 601 18.51 23.30 4.21
CA GLU A 601 19.91 23.67 4.14
C GLU A 601 20.68 22.90 3.07
N LYS A 602 20.03 21.91 2.43
CA LYS A 602 20.60 21.09 1.37
C LYS A 602 20.02 21.47 0.01
N GLU A 603 20.73 21.08 -1.03
CA GLU A 603 20.32 21.25 -2.42
C GLU A 603 19.82 19.91 -2.98
N TYR A 604 18.76 19.94 -3.80
CA TYR A 604 18.13 18.75 -4.35
C TYR A 604 17.95 18.85 -5.85
N HIS A 605 18.29 17.78 -6.55
CA HIS A 605 17.94 17.58 -7.95
C HIS A 605 16.44 17.41 -8.11
N LEU A 606 15.89 17.97 -9.19
CA LEU A 606 14.53 17.78 -9.65
C LEU A 606 14.56 17.11 -11.03
N PHE A 607 13.97 15.90 -11.15
CA PHE A 607 13.87 15.21 -12.43
C PHE A 607 12.40 14.89 -12.73
N ASN A 608 11.88 15.42 -13.84
CA ASN A 608 10.52 15.17 -14.31
C ASN A 608 10.44 13.81 -15.02
N PHE A 609 9.77 12.86 -14.40
CA PHE A 609 9.69 11.48 -14.88
C PHE A 609 8.96 11.35 -16.22
N TRP A 610 7.80 12.02 -16.37
CA TRP A 610 6.99 11.88 -17.57
C TRP A 610 7.61 12.52 -18.80
N GLU A 611 8.30 13.64 -18.63
CA GLU A 611 9.01 14.35 -19.70
C GLU A 611 10.46 13.87 -19.88
N GLU A 612 10.92 12.97 -19.01
CA GLU A 612 12.31 12.49 -18.97
C GLU A 612 13.31 13.65 -18.95
N LYS A 613 13.00 14.69 -18.17
CA LYS A 613 13.70 15.95 -18.19
C LYS A 613 14.28 16.32 -16.83
N TYR A 614 15.52 16.79 -16.84
CA TYR A 614 16.14 17.37 -15.65
C TYR A 614 15.77 18.84 -15.53
N GLU A 615 15.08 19.20 -14.44
CA GLU A 615 14.61 20.58 -14.19
C GLU A 615 15.62 21.44 -13.43
N GLY A 616 16.77 20.87 -13.05
CA GLY A 616 17.81 21.57 -12.28
C GLY A 616 17.78 21.20 -10.80
N THR A 617 18.32 22.11 -9.97
CA THR A 617 18.37 21.94 -8.52
C THR A 617 17.55 23.01 -7.80
N THR A 618 17.16 22.71 -6.56
CA THR A 618 16.50 23.65 -5.66
C THR A 618 16.99 23.47 -4.23
N SER A 619 17.01 24.57 -3.46
CA SER A 619 17.32 24.56 -2.04
C SER A 619 16.19 25.12 -1.17
N ASN A 620 15.05 25.45 -1.75
CA ASN A 620 13.94 26.03 -0.99
C ASN A 620 12.57 25.61 -1.57
N THR A 621 12.04 26.38 -2.48
CA THR A 621 10.71 26.19 -3.09
C THR A 621 10.87 26.01 -4.58
N PHE A 622 10.05 25.17 -5.17
CA PHE A 622 9.91 25.08 -6.62
C PHE A 622 8.44 25.28 -7.00
N THR A 623 8.23 25.79 -8.22
CA THR A 623 6.91 26.05 -8.80
C THR A 623 6.86 25.45 -10.18
N ALA A 624 5.75 24.81 -10.51
CA ALA A 624 5.52 24.22 -11.82
C ALA A 624 4.12 24.54 -12.32
N LEU A 625 3.99 24.81 -13.62
CA LEU A 625 2.71 24.96 -14.31
C LEU A 625 2.25 23.56 -14.76
N ILE A 626 1.10 23.11 -14.27
CA ILE A 626 0.53 21.81 -14.57
C ILE A 626 -0.69 21.97 -15.47
N PRO A 627 -0.77 21.25 -16.60
CA PRO A 627 -1.89 21.35 -17.52
C PRO A 627 -3.22 20.92 -16.86
N PRO A 628 -4.38 21.25 -17.49
CA PRO A 628 -5.69 20.82 -17.00
C PRO A 628 -5.72 19.31 -16.76
N HIS A 629 -6.26 18.87 -15.62
CA HIS A 629 -6.36 17.48 -15.20
C HIS A 629 -5.03 16.69 -15.20
N GLY A 630 -3.91 17.42 -15.32
CA GLY A 630 -2.58 16.84 -15.48
C GLY A 630 -1.89 16.54 -14.15
N THR A 631 -0.78 15.85 -14.25
CA THR A 631 0.13 15.58 -13.15
C THR A 631 1.58 15.82 -13.55
N LEU A 632 2.36 16.34 -12.60
CA LEU A 632 3.81 16.40 -12.68
C LEU A 632 4.37 15.38 -11.68
N VAL A 633 5.24 14.50 -12.14
CA VAL A 633 5.92 13.53 -11.26
C VAL A 633 7.40 13.86 -11.21
N LEU A 634 7.87 14.26 -10.04
CA LEU A 634 9.26 14.63 -9.78
C LEU A 634 9.96 13.56 -8.95
N ILE A 635 11.16 13.19 -9.38
CA ILE A 635 12.15 12.53 -8.53
C ILE A 635 12.99 13.64 -7.88
N ILE A 636 12.99 13.68 -6.55
CA ILE A 636 13.69 14.69 -5.76
C ILE A 636 14.81 13.99 -4.99
N LYS A 637 16.06 14.36 -5.26
CA LYS A 637 17.23 13.67 -4.71
C LYS A 637 18.29 14.66 -4.24
N GLU A 638 18.82 14.47 -3.02
CA GLU A 638 19.88 15.31 -2.48
C GLU A 638 21.10 15.32 -3.39
N VAL A 639 21.65 16.52 -3.67
CA VAL A 639 22.86 16.70 -4.48
C VAL A 639 24.08 16.16 -3.76
N LYS A 640 24.85 15.31 -4.42
CA LYS A 640 26.13 14.78 -3.93
C LYS A 640 27.26 15.15 -4.89
N PRO A 641 28.54 15.24 -4.41
CA PRO A 641 29.67 15.69 -5.24
C PRO A 641 30.21 14.61 -6.21
N TYR A 642 29.37 13.67 -6.61
CA TYR A 642 29.70 12.57 -7.52
C TYR A 642 28.53 12.24 -8.45
N PRO A 643 28.75 11.51 -9.55
CA PRO A 643 27.68 11.15 -10.47
C PRO A 643 26.54 10.38 -9.79
N GLN A 644 25.30 10.81 -10.00
CA GLN A 644 24.11 10.24 -9.38
C GLN A 644 23.11 9.80 -10.44
N LEU A 645 22.62 8.58 -10.33
CA LEU A 645 21.44 8.15 -11.09
C LEU A 645 20.21 8.85 -10.51
N LEU A 646 19.55 9.69 -11.32
CA LEU A 646 18.32 10.40 -10.95
C LEU A 646 17.11 9.54 -11.23
N SER A 647 17.05 8.91 -12.41
CA SER A 647 15.90 8.09 -12.82
C SER A 647 16.28 7.06 -13.87
N THR A 648 15.35 6.15 -14.14
CA THR A 648 15.34 5.24 -15.29
C THR A 648 14.08 5.44 -16.10
N SER A 649 14.07 5.03 -17.36
CA SER A 649 12.88 5.13 -18.22
C SER A 649 11.79 4.10 -17.88
N ARG A 650 12.07 3.11 -16.98
CA ARG A 650 11.25 1.91 -16.83
C ARG A 650 10.01 2.10 -15.97
N HIS A 651 10.12 2.78 -14.83
CA HIS A 651 9.03 2.82 -13.87
C HIS A 651 8.99 4.13 -13.09
N ILE A 652 7.79 4.60 -12.82
CA ILE A 652 7.51 5.88 -12.13
C ILE A 652 8.21 6.03 -10.76
N THR A 653 8.50 4.93 -10.09
CA THR A 653 9.25 4.95 -8.81
C THR A 653 10.76 4.85 -9.00
N SER A 654 11.26 4.71 -10.22
CA SER A 654 12.68 4.53 -10.57
C SER A 654 13.41 3.32 -9.94
N THR A 655 12.75 2.52 -9.09
CA THR A 655 13.42 1.45 -8.32
C THR A 655 13.32 0.07 -8.95
N ILE A 656 12.19 -0.25 -9.60
CA ILE A 656 11.84 -1.63 -9.98
C ILE A 656 12.87 -2.28 -10.91
N SER A 657 13.50 -1.48 -11.77
CA SER A 657 14.46 -1.98 -12.75
C SER A 657 15.90 -2.01 -12.26
N LEU A 658 16.24 -1.34 -11.18
CA LEU A 658 17.62 -1.20 -10.72
C LEU A 658 17.94 -2.25 -9.64
N ASN A 659 18.86 -3.17 -9.93
CA ASN A 659 19.25 -4.25 -9.03
C ASN A 659 20.50 -3.89 -8.20
N LYS A 660 21.44 -3.14 -8.80
CA LYS A 660 22.69 -2.72 -8.17
C LYS A 660 23.15 -1.37 -8.73
N LEU A 661 23.69 -0.53 -7.87
CA LEU A 661 24.34 0.72 -8.23
C LEU A 661 25.56 0.93 -7.33
N ASN A 662 26.68 1.34 -7.91
CA ASN A 662 27.91 1.63 -7.17
C ASN A 662 28.72 2.74 -7.86
N TRP A 663 29.16 3.73 -7.09
CA TRP A 663 30.16 4.70 -7.49
C TRP A 663 31.53 4.33 -6.92
N ASN A 664 32.54 4.23 -7.78
CA ASN A 664 33.92 4.02 -7.37
C ASN A 664 34.72 5.30 -7.63
N PRO A 665 35.12 6.03 -6.56
CA PRO A 665 35.85 7.28 -6.71
C PRO A 665 37.29 7.10 -7.20
N ASP A 666 37.94 5.92 -6.99
CA ASP A 666 39.32 5.70 -7.39
C ASP A 666 39.41 5.47 -8.90
N SER A 667 38.46 4.75 -9.48
CA SER A 667 38.39 4.51 -10.92
C SER A 667 37.48 5.49 -11.66
N LEU A 668 36.84 6.43 -10.97
CA LEU A 668 35.86 7.35 -11.49
C LEU A 668 34.79 6.66 -12.31
N THR A 669 34.23 5.55 -11.78
CA THR A 669 33.28 4.70 -12.51
C THR A 669 31.98 4.57 -11.75
N LEU A 670 30.87 4.91 -12.41
CA LEU A 670 29.52 4.56 -11.98
C LEU A 670 29.09 3.27 -12.68
N ASN A 671 28.76 2.25 -11.91
CA ASN A 671 28.36 0.96 -12.47
C ASN A 671 27.08 0.41 -11.83
N GLY A 672 26.38 -0.42 -12.55
CA GLY A 672 25.14 -1.01 -12.06
C GLY A 672 24.66 -2.22 -12.85
N THR A 673 23.58 -2.79 -12.33
CA THR A 673 22.83 -3.84 -13.01
C THR A 673 21.35 -3.50 -13.00
N SER A 674 20.67 -3.76 -14.13
CA SER A 674 19.26 -3.43 -14.32
C SER A 674 18.50 -4.60 -14.91
N SER A 675 17.25 -4.78 -14.47
CA SER A 675 16.28 -5.69 -15.08
C SER A 675 15.58 -4.93 -16.22
N VAL A 676 15.63 -5.47 -17.42
CA VAL A 676 15.09 -4.84 -18.63
C VAL A 676 14.07 -5.73 -19.32
N VAL A 677 13.19 -5.13 -20.10
CA VAL A 677 12.17 -5.85 -20.88
C VAL A 677 12.73 -6.10 -22.28
N SER A 678 12.88 -7.37 -22.66
CA SER A 678 13.42 -7.75 -23.96
C SER A 678 12.64 -7.13 -25.13
N GLY A 679 13.35 -6.60 -26.11
CA GLY A 679 12.77 -5.95 -27.28
C GLY A 679 12.37 -4.48 -27.08
N ASP A 680 12.58 -3.94 -25.88
CA ASP A 680 12.38 -2.52 -25.57
C ASP A 680 13.71 -1.76 -25.59
N THR A 681 13.68 -0.49 -25.23
CA THR A 681 14.87 0.33 -24.94
C THR A 681 14.87 0.72 -23.46
N TYR A 682 16.05 0.92 -22.91
CA TYR A 682 16.21 1.28 -21.51
C TYR A 682 17.15 2.47 -21.36
N SER A 683 16.71 3.54 -20.73
CA SER A 683 17.50 4.74 -20.47
C SER A 683 17.84 4.89 -18.99
N LEU A 684 19.08 5.34 -18.75
CA LEU A 684 19.54 5.86 -17.47
C LEU A 684 19.68 7.37 -17.58
N PHE A 685 19.19 8.09 -16.59
CA PHE A 685 19.30 9.55 -16.46
C PHE A 685 20.22 9.83 -15.29
N ILE A 686 21.47 10.24 -15.59
CA ILE A 686 22.55 10.40 -14.62
C ILE A 686 22.94 11.88 -14.59
N TRP A 687 22.90 12.49 -13.43
CA TRP A 687 23.55 13.79 -13.24
C TRP A 687 25.03 13.61 -12.93
N LYS A 688 25.89 14.45 -13.49
CA LYS A 688 27.33 14.47 -13.21
C LYS A 688 27.82 15.88 -12.86
N PRO A 689 28.74 16.00 -11.90
CA PRO A 689 29.35 17.27 -11.59
C PRO A 689 30.21 17.80 -12.78
N SER A 690 30.34 19.11 -12.90
CA SER A 690 31.03 19.77 -14.02
C SER A 690 32.52 19.46 -14.13
N ASN A 691 33.16 19.04 -13.03
CA ASN A 691 34.56 18.60 -13.00
C ASN A 691 34.79 17.17 -13.52
N LEU A 692 33.73 16.46 -13.98
CA LEU A 692 33.81 15.15 -14.58
C LEU A 692 33.29 15.15 -16.01
N GLN A 693 33.99 14.43 -16.89
CA GLN A 693 33.62 14.21 -18.29
C GLN A 693 33.51 12.71 -18.54
N VAL A 694 32.47 12.28 -19.27
CA VAL A 694 32.32 10.89 -19.70
C VAL A 694 33.42 10.56 -20.70
N THR A 695 34.11 9.44 -20.50
CA THR A 695 35.12 8.94 -21.42
C THR A 695 34.65 7.69 -22.17
N LYS A 696 33.84 6.86 -21.51
CA LYS A 696 33.37 5.59 -22.07
C LYS A 696 32.09 5.14 -21.37
N VAL A 697 31.21 4.52 -22.15
CA VAL A 697 30.07 3.74 -21.65
C VAL A 697 30.24 2.32 -22.15
N GLU A 698 30.11 1.34 -21.24
CA GLU A 698 30.21 -0.09 -21.52
C GLU A 698 28.99 -0.80 -21.01
N ALA A 699 28.52 -1.81 -21.73
CA ALA A 699 27.43 -2.69 -21.29
C ALA A 699 27.57 -4.08 -21.92
N ASN A 700 26.86 -5.06 -21.36
CA ASN A 700 26.73 -6.39 -21.95
C ASN A 700 25.67 -6.44 -23.08
N THR A 701 25.23 -5.30 -23.55
CA THR A 701 24.34 -5.12 -24.72
C THR A 701 24.77 -3.89 -25.51
N GLU A 702 24.10 -3.62 -26.65
CA GLU A 702 24.37 -2.44 -27.46
C GLU A 702 24.01 -1.14 -26.71
N VAL A 703 24.98 -0.22 -26.64
CA VAL A 703 24.76 1.16 -26.24
C VAL A 703 24.28 1.93 -27.46
N LEU A 704 22.99 2.25 -27.50
CA LEU A 704 22.38 2.95 -28.65
C LEU A 704 22.87 4.36 -28.81
N PHE A 705 22.97 5.09 -27.71
CA PHE A 705 23.64 6.39 -27.61
C PHE A 705 23.90 6.78 -26.15
N HIS A 706 24.76 7.76 -25.97
CA HIS A 706 24.80 8.59 -24.76
C HIS A 706 24.89 10.06 -25.17
N ARG A 707 24.22 10.93 -24.41
CA ARG A 707 24.13 12.36 -24.66
C ARG A 707 24.31 13.12 -23.37
N GLU A 708 25.23 14.08 -23.38
CA GLU A 708 25.40 15.03 -22.27
C GLU A 708 24.67 16.33 -22.60
N GLU A 709 23.97 16.87 -21.61
CA GLU A 709 23.31 18.16 -21.68
C GLU A 709 24.11 19.21 -20.90
N GLU A 710 23.93 20.51 -21.23
CA GLU A 710 24.64 21.63 -20.60
C GLU A 710 24.37 21.73 -19.08
N ASN A 711 23.18 21.26 -18.63
CA ASN A 711 22.77 21.23 -17.23
C ASN A 711 23.41 20.10 -16.40
N GLY A 712 24.30 19.30 -17.02
CA GLY A 712 25.00 18.19 -16.39
C GLY A 712 24.26 16.85 -16.44
N LEU A 713 23.10 16.79 -17.07
CA LEU A 713 22.40 15.50 -17.32
C LEU A 713 23.15 14.70 -18.38
N LEU A 714 23.36 13.43 -18.10
CA LEU A 714 23.81 12.40 -19.04
C LEU A 714 22.68 11.41 -19.25
N GLU A 715 22.12 11.32 -20.44
CA GLU A 715 21.26 10.22 -20.85
C GLU A 715 22.10 9.11 -21.47
N VAL A 716 21.93 7.88 -21.00
CA VAL A 716 22.52 6.68 -21.60
C VAL A 716 21.42 5.72 -21.98
N LYS A 717 21.31 5.38 -23.26
CA LYS A 717 20.27 4.50 -23.78
C LYS A 717 20.84 3.18 -24.31
N PHE A 718 20.21 2.10 -23.89
CA PHE A 718 20.61 0.73 -24.22
C PHE A 718 19.52 0.00 -25.03
N SER A 719 19.94 -0.94 -25.87
CA SER A 719 19.08 -2.03 -26.32
C SER A 719 18.79 -2.96 -25.14
N SER A 720 17.57 -3.45 -25.03
CA SER A 720 17.21 -4.45 -24.02
C SER A 720 17.33 -5.89 -24.52
N ASN A 721 17.97 -6.11 -25.69
CA ASN A 721 18.27 -7.42 -26.22
C ASN A 721 19.58 -7.94 -25.58
N LEU A 722 19.43 -8.64 -24.45
CA LEU A 722 20.57 -9.17 -23.72
C LEU A 722 21.16 -10.41 -24.43
N PRO A 723 22.47 -10.70 -24.24
CA PRO A 723 23.08 -11.94 -24.72
C PRO A 723 22.39 -13.16 -24.10
N GLU A 724 22.46 -14.29 -24.81
CA GLU A 724 21.92 -15.57 -24.31
C GLU A 724 22.52 -15.92 -22.95
N GLY A 725 21.66 -16.26 -22.00
CA GLY A 725 22.03 -16.58 -20.61
C GLY A 725 22.25 -15.39 -19.68
N ALA A 726 22.21 -14.15 -20.16
CA ALA A 726 22.29 -12.98 -19.29
C ALA A 726 20.93 -12.68 -18.63
N ALA A 727 20.90 -12.69 -17.29
CA ALA A 727 19.69 -12.36 -16.52
C ALA A 727 19.43 -10.85 -16.41
N HIS A 728 20.49 -10.04 -16.51
CA HIS A 728 20.41 -8.59 -16.28
C HIS A 728 21.30 -7.83 -17.26
N LEU A 729 20.90 -6.59 -17.54
CA LEU A 729 21.77 -5.58 -18.14
C LEU A 729 22.83 -5.18 -17.13
N THR A 730 24.11 -5.34 -17.49
CA THR A 730 25.25 -4.80 -16.74
C THR A 730 25.85 -3.62 -17.49
N TRP A 731 26.16 -2.55 -16.78
CA TRP A 731 26.64 -1.34 -17.40
C TRP A 731 27.67 -0.59 -16.53
N ASN A 732 28.60 0.13 -17.21
CA ASN A 732 29.59 1.00 -16.59
C ASN A 732 29.62 2.33 -17.34
N VAL A 733 29.66 3.43 -16.60
CA VAL A 733 29.94 4.78 -17.11
C VAL A 733 31.24 5.24 -16.48
N ILE A 734 32.24 5.47 -17.32
CA ILE A 734 33.61 5.81 -16.92
C ILE A 734 33.86 7.29 -17.16
N PHE A 735 34.35 7.97 -16.16
CA PHE A 735 34.62 9.40 -16.19
C PHE A 735 36.12 9.67 -16.09
N LYS A 736 36.51 10.86 -16.43
CA LYS A 736 37.82 11.48 -16.11
C LYS A 736 37.61 12.82 -15.45
N SER A 737 38.54 13.21 -14.57
CA SER A 737 38.57 14.57 -14.04
C SER A 737 38.94 15.58 -15.13
N VAL A 738 38.21 16.67 -15.16
CA VAL A 738 38.54 17.86 -15.98
C VAL A 738 39.04 18.92 -15.02
N ASN A 739 40.35 19.22 -15.09
CA ASN A 739 40.89 20.37 -14.36
C ASN A 739 40.24 21.63 -14.94
N LYS A 740 39.66 22.46 -14.08
CA LYS A 740 39.25 23.82 -14.42
C LYS A 740 40.44 24.69 -14.66
#